data_3dc186b0db002cd63f5a26b534466475
#
_entry.id   3dc186b0db002cd63f5a26b534466475
#
_cell.length_a   1.000
_cell.length_b   1.000
_cell.length_c   1.000
_cell.angle_alpha   90.00
_cell.angle_beta   90.00
_cell.angle_gamma   90.00
#
_symmetry.space_group_name_H-M   'P 1'
#
loop_
_entity.id
_entity.type
_entity.pdbx_description
1 polymer ?
#
loop_
_entity_poly.entity_id
_entity_poly.type
_entity_poly.pdbx_seq_one_letter_code
_entity_poly.pdbx_strand_id
1 'polypeptide(L)'
;VIAAPEDLLPLALSRPHDAIAGAKALLESGPAPLAASIAHQASGISLRQLGDVDAAIREMRIALRLATKSGQRRREADVLATLGATLGRAGHGKQGLACLDRAVAGSRGALAGRVLIRRADVLLVLGRHQEALDDLRGAVTRLRRAGDQVWEARSRNYRGFAHLALGSTRQADADFAVAERLYAASGQEFEYAEARQNRGLVAFARGDLPLALGYLGEAGQRFEAVGVVWPDLAIDRCRVLLAAGLTTEALDEADRAVVRMETEGGQATKKAELLFTAATAALGATDPATARERAEQARRLFSAQGRAWWSARATLIQLEARHQGGERGPQLLRRVTETATRLDRLGAAEAPAAHLLAGRLALVEGRRVAADRHLEHAAKLRRGAPPLARAASLLGKALRSEAGADVRGMLAACDRGLDALDEHRLTMGATELRARATAHGAELARLALREALQRKDARQLLLRSERWRATALAVPAVRPPGDGQLIADLAALRDVARRLETSGEDLSTPAGAALGREQRRLEDAVRSQTLKARGHDAAASAPPFDVEELIDELGETVLVELIEVDDVLYAVVVRDRQVRLHTVGPLSAAAHEVERARFRLRWLARGRPPTGPSLEVIGARLSTALLGAAAADLGDGPLVVVPPSRLQALPWALVPALAGRAVSVAPSSATWLWARRLRPPNGRRVVLVLGPGLTAGRAEISQLAERYPAATVLAEGAATAEQVLRALDGAWLGHIAAHGTFRSDNPLFSSLRLDDGPLTVYDFERLRHAPYRLVLSSCESGLANPVGADELLGLTSSLVPLGAAGILASVVPVNDPAAVPLMTALHGNLHAGRSLAEAFSDARTTGGDDPVAHATGCSFVALGA
;
A
#
# COMPACT_ATOMS: atom_id res chain seq x y z
N VAL A 1 -29.27 25.29 32.95
CA VAL A 1 -30.41 24.99 33.82
C VAL A 1 -31.15 23.79 33.21
N ILE A 2 -31.25 22.69 34.00
CA ILE A 2 -32.03 21.52 33.55
C ILE A 2 -33.49 21.86 33.78
N ALA A 3 -34.25 21.97 32.67
CA ALA A 3 -35.65 22.40 32.74
C ALA A 3 -36.60 21.25 33.14
N ALA A 4 -36.26 19.99 32.80
CA ALA A 4 -36.97 18.79 33.15
C ALA A 4 -36.03 17.64 33.50
N PRO A 5 -36.41 16.66 34.35
CA PRO A 5 -35.57 15.49 34.65
C PRO A 5 -35.14 14.71 33.40
N GLU A 6 -35.98 14.64 32.38
CA GLU A 6 -35.75 13.96 31.08
C GLU A 6 -34.57 14.53 30.31
N ASP A 7 -34.23 15.82 30.49
CA ASP A 7 -33.10 16.50 29.85
C ASP A 7 -31.75 15.92 30.30
N LEU A 8 -31.69 15.23 31.45
CA LEU A 8 -30.53 14.56 31.94
C LEU A 8 -30.05 13.40 31.04
N LEU A 9 -30.97 12.71 30.36
CA LEU A 9 -30.60 11.54 29.53
C LEU A 9 -29.84 11.93 28.28
N PRO A 10 -30.27 12.93 27.48
CA PRO A 10 -29.45 13.45 26.38
C PRO A 10 -28.12 14.06 26.87
N LEU A 11 -28.15 14.79 27.99
CA LEU A 11 -26.97 15.40 28.58
C LEU A 11 -25.92 14.36 28.99
N ALA A 12 -26.38 13.21 29.53
CA ALA A 12 -25.52 12.10 29.91
C ALA A 12 -24.75 11.51 28.71
N LEU A 13 -25.24 11.69 27.47
CA LEU A 13 -24.58 11.25 26.25
C LEU A 13 -23.57 12.27 25.71
N SER A 14 -23.85 13.57 25.88
CA SER A 14 -23.03 14.66 25.30
C SER A 14 -22.05 15.29 26.29
N ARG A 15 -22.45 15.43 27.56
CA ARG A 15 -21.66 16.06 28.64
C ARG A 15 -21.79 15.27 29.92
N PRO A 16 -21.08 14.13 30.06
CA PRO A 16 -21.27 13.19 31.16
C PRO A 16 -20.99 13.79 32.56
N HIS A 17 -20.02 14.67 32.68
CA HIS A 17 -19.73 15.33 33.95
C HIS A 17 -20.87 16.27 34.43
N ASP A 18 -21.42 17.04 33.47
CA ASP A 18 -22.55 17.94 33.75
C ASP A 18 -23.81 17.17 34.13
N ALA A 19 -24.01 16.03 33.46
CA ALA A 19 -25.14 15.15 33.73
C ALA A 19 -25.05 14.50 35.12
N ILE A 20 -23.86 14.11 35.57
CA ILE A 20 -23.63 13.60 36.96
C ILE A 20 -23.92 14.71 37.97
N ALA A 21 -23.42 15.91 37.72
CA ALA A 21 -23.66 17.04 38.63
C ALA A 21 -25.15 17.39 38.72
N GLY A 22 -25.83 17.46 37.56
CA GLY A 22 -27.26 17.70 37.47
C GLY A 22 -28.12 16.59 38.11
N ALA A 23 -27.75 15.33 37.91
CA ALA A 23 -28.42 14.20 38.53
C ALA A 23 -28.27 14.24 40.07
N LYS A 24 -27.09 14.56 40.59
CA LYS A 24 -26.85 14.72 42.01
C LYS A 24 -27.71 15.83 42.61
N ALA A 25 -27.71 17.01 41.99
CA ALA A 25 -28.55 18.14 42.46
C ALA A 25 -30.03 17.79 42.49
N LEU A 26 -30.52 17.06 41.46
CA LEU A 26 -31.92 16.59 41.43
C LEU A 26 -32.18 15.59 42.56
N LEU A 27 -31.32 14.64 42.87
CA LEU A 27 -31.48 13.67 43.92
C LEU A 27 -31.48 14.30 45.31
N GLU A 28 -30.70 15.34 45.53
CA GLU A 28 -30.64 16.11 46.78
C GLU A 28 -31.97 16.86 47.07
N SER A 29 -32.76 17.16 46.02
CA SER A 29 -34.09 17.80 46.20
C SER A 29 -35.18 16.84 46.67
N GLY A 30 -34.87 15.54 46.85
CA GLY A 30 -35.88 14.55 47.28
C GLY A 30 -36.96 14.23 46.22
N PRO A 31 -36.63 13.98 44.96
CA PRO A 31 -37.58 13.88 43.89
C PRO A 31 -38.49 12.63 43.98
N ALA A 32 -39.63 12.66 43.29
CA ALA A 32 -40.52 11.51 43.15
C ALA A 32 -39.76 10.29 42.49
N PRO A 33 -40.21 9.03 42.74
CA PRO A 33 -39.52 7.85 42.26
C PRO A 33 -39.22 7.84 40.77
N LEU A 34 -40.08 8.44 39.94
CA LEU A 34 -39.89 8.57 38.50
C LEU A 34 -38.66 9.45 38.17
N ALA A 35 -38.61 10.66 38.75
CA ALA A 35 -37.51 11.60 38.52
C ALA A 35 -36.19 11.09 39.08
N ALA A 36 -36.24 10.48 40.28
CA ALA A 36 -35.07 9.81 40.84
C ALA A 36 -34.56 8.68 39.97
N SER A 37 -35.43 7.88 39.37
CA SER A 37 -35.03 6.82 38.39
C SER A 37 -34.31 7.40 37.17
N ILE A 38 -34.77 8.57 36.68
CA ILE A 38 -34.13 9.27 35.55
C ILE A 38 -32.71 9.75 35.92
N ALA A 39 -32.58 10.37 37.10
CA ALA A 39 -31.28 10.86 37.59
C ALA A 39 -30.25 9.71 37.73
N HIS A 40 -30.65 8.61 38.39
CA HIS A 40 -29.76 7.44 38.51
C HIS A 40 -29.43 6.78 37.17
N GLN A 41 -30.35 6.75 36.20
CA GLN A 41 -30.04 6.24 34.85
C GLN A 41 -29.07 7.16 34.13
N ALA A 42 -29.24 8.48 34.22
CA ALA A 42 -28.33 9.46 33.64
C ALA A 42 -26.94 9.33 34.23
N SER A 43 -26.82 9.24 35.57
CA SER A 43 -25.53 8.96 36.24
C SER A 43 -24.91 7.66 35.75
N GLY A 44 -25.69 6.58 35.65
CA GLY A 44 -25.21 5.31 35.14
C GLY A 44 -24.73 5.36 33.68
N ILE A 45 -25.41 6.09 32.79
CA ILE A 45 -24.96 6.30 31.41
C ILE A 45 -23.62 7.07 31.38
N SER A 46 -23.52 8.14 32.15
CA SER A 46 -22.33 8.99 32.26
C SER A 46 -21.13 8.22 32.82
N LEU A 47 -21.30 7.48 33.92
CA LEU A 47 -20.24 6.66 34.51
C LEU A 47 -19.73 5.59 33.54
N ARG A 48 -20.63 4.97 32.77
CA ARG A 48 -20.21 4.04 31.71
C ARG A 48 -19.34 4.70 30.64
N GLN A 49 -19.68 5.92 30.23
CA GLN A 49 -18.87 6.67 29.26
C GLN A 49 -17.50 7.06 29.83
N LEU A 50 -17.43 7.38 31.10
CA LEU A 50 -16.19 7.70 31.81
C LEU A 50 -15.36 6.44 32.17
N GLY A 51 -15.86 5.24 31.87
CA GLY A 51 -15.16 3.98 32.05
C GLY A 51 -15.40 3.27 33.39
N ASP A 52 -16.14 3.83 34.33
CA ASP A 52 -16.53 3.17 35.58
C ASP A 52 -17.80 2.34 35.41
N VAL A 53 -17.60 1.16 34.80
CA VAL A 53 -18.68 0.24 34.43
C VAL A 53 -19.37 -0.34 35.66
N ASP A 54 -18.64 -0.60 36.76
CA ASP A 54 -19.21 -1.20 37.95
C ASP A 54 -20.11 -0.18 38.70
N ALA A 55 -19.68 1.08 38.80
CA ALA A 55 -20.51 2.15 39.35
C ALA A 55 -21.74 2.37 38.46
N ALA A 56 -21.57 2.36 37.13
CA ALA A 56 -22.68 2.46 36.17
C ALA A 56 -23.74 1.37 36.40
N ILE A 57 -23.33 0.12 36.57
CA ILE A 57 -24.27 -1.00 36.85
C ILE A 57 -24.97 -0.82 38.19
N ARG A 58 -24.28 -0.33 39.23
CA ARG A 58 -24.93 -0.02 40.52
C ARG A 58 -25.99 1.05 40.41
N GLU A 59 -25.67 2.16 39.76
CA GLU A 59 -26.61 3.26 39.50
C GLU A 59 -27.83 2.81 38.73
N MET A 60 -27.65 2.02 37.64
CA MET A 60 -28.76 1.50 36.83
C MET A 60 -29.64 0.49 37.58
N ARG A 61 -29.09 -0.28 38.53
CA ARG A 61 -29.91 -1.16 39.39
C ARG A 61 -30.76 -0.34 40.37
N ILE A 62 -30.26 0.78 40.86
CA ILE A 62 -31.06 1.73 41.67
C ILE A 62 -32.18 2.33 40.83
N ALA A 63 -31.81 2.82 39.61
CA ALA A 63 -32.79 3.35 38.66
C ALA A 63 -33.90 2.36 38.35
N LEU A 64 -33.59 1.05 38.20
CA LEU A 64 -34.55 0.00 37.94
C LEU A 64 -35.55 -0.18 39.11
N ARG A 65 -35.05 -0.25 40.33
CA ARG A 65 -35.89 -0.38 41.51
C ARG A 65 -36.86 0.79 41.62
N LEU A 66 -36.41 2.01 41.38
CA LEU A 66 -37.21 3.21 41.40
C LEU A 66 -38.22 3.26 40.26
N ALA A 67 -37.81 2.79 39.05
CA ALA A 67 -38.72 2.65 37.90
C ALA A 67 -39.89 1.69 38.21
N THR A 68 -39.58 0.52 38.80
CA THR A 68 -40.61 -0.45 39.22
C THR A 68 -41.51 0.16 40.30
N LYS A 69 -40.96 0.88 41.30
CA LYS A 69 -41.75 1.58 42.33
C LYS A 69 -42.66 2.66 41.74
N SER A 70 -42.28 3.28 40.63
CA SER A 70 -43.13 4.30 39.95
C SER A 70 -44.37 3.71 39.25
N GLY A 71 -44.43 2.38 39.07
CA GLY A 71 -45.51 1.68 38.38
C GLY A 71 -45.54 1.89 36.85
N GLN A 72 -44.59 2.64 36.29
CA GLN A 72 -44.57 2.99 34.86
C GLN A 72 -43.84 1.94 34.03
N ARG A 73 -44.57 0.99 33.42
CA ARG A 73 -43.98 -0.09 32.58
C ARG A 73 -43.04 0.40 31.49
N ARG A 74 -43.37 1.56 30.85
CA ARG A 74 -42.53 2.15 29.82
C ARG A 74 -41.16 2.58 30.37
N ARG A 75 -41.14 3.13 31.58
CA ARG A 75 -39.94 3.57 32.27
C ARG A 75 -39.08 2.35 32.68
N GLU A 76 -39.68 1.34 33.26
CA GLU A 76 -39.03 0.12 33.62
C GLU A 76 -38.36 -0.56 32.40
N ALA A 77 -39.04 -0.61 31.25
CA ALA A 77 -38.50 -1.16 30.02
C ALA A 77 -37.27 -0.36 29.50
N ASP A 78 -37.28 0.97 29.59
CA ASP A 78 -36.17 1.80 29.14
C ASP A 78 -34.95 1.63 30.05
N VAL A 79 -35.12 1.55 31.37
CA VAL A 79 -34.03 1.31 32.30
C VAL A 79 -33.45 -0.10 32.14
N LEU A 80 -34.31 -1.13 32.01
CA LEU A 80 -33.89 -2.50 31.72
C LEU A 80 -33.09 -2.59 30.45
N ALA A 81 -33.48 -1.85 29.40
CA ALA A 81 -32.74 -1.84 28.14
C ALA A 81 -31.34 -1.23 28.30
N THR A 82 -31.22 -0.15 29.08
CA THR A 82 -29.93 0.51 29.32
C THR A 82 -29.03 -0.35 30.20
N LEU A 83 -29.58 -0.94 31.27
CA LEU A 83 -28.87 -1.87 32.15
C LEU A 83 -28.41 -3.11 31.38
N GLY A 84 -29.28 -3.70 30.56
CA GLY A 84 -28.99 -4.90 29.78
C GLY A 84 -27.86 -4.68 28.77
N ALA A 85 -27.88 -3.54 28.07
CA ALA A 85 -26.80 -3.15 27.16
C ALA A 85 -25.47 -2.93 27.92
N THR A 86 -25.49 -2.32 29.10
CA THR A 86 -24.31 -2.09 29.94
C THR A 86 -23.74 -3.42 30.45
N LEU A 87 -24.56 -4.33 30.93
CA LEU A 87 -24.17 -5.68 31.36
C LEU A 87 -23.56 -6.49 30.20
N GLY A 88 -24.17 -6.42 29.01
CA GLY A 88 -23.65 -7.11 27.81
C GLY A 88 -22.25 -6.66 27.45
N ARG A 89 -21.99 -5.36 27.43
CA ARG A 89 -20.66 -4.77 27.16
C ARG A 89 -19.64 -5.02 28.27
N ALA A 90 -20.11 -5.19 29.50
CA ALA A 90 -19.28 -5.56 30.66
C ALA A 90 -18.89 -7.05 30.70
N GLY A 91 -19.27 -7.85 29.70
CA GLY A 91 -19.01 -9.29 29.65
C GLY A 91 -20.06 -10.16 30.34
N HIS A 92 -21.09 -9.58 30.94
CA HIS A 92 -22.21 -10.29 31.55
C HIS A 92 -23.36 -10.58 30.55
N GLY A 93 -23.04 -11.14 29.38
CA GLY A 93 -23.94 -11.28 28.24
C GLY A 93 -25.26 -12.00 28.57
N LYS A 94 -25.25 -13.08 29.37
CA LYS A 94 -26.46 -13.79 29.75
C LYS A 94 -27.43 -12.92 30.59
N GLN A 95 -26.87 -12.18 31.56
CA GLN A 95 -27.67 -11.28 32.41
C GLN A 95 -28.17 -10.08 31.60
N GLY A 96 -27.33 -9.56 30.71
CA GLY A 96 -27.68 -8.49 29.79
C GLY A 96 -28.86 -8.86 28.91
N LEU A 97 -28.83 -10.02 28.26
CA LEU A 97 -29.91 -10.51 27.43
C LEU A 97 -31.21 -10.73 28.22
N ALA A 98 -31.13 -11.28 29.43
CA ALA A 98 -32.33 -11.48 30.28
C ALA A 98 -33.00 -10.12 30.63
N CYS A 99 -32.23 -9.06 30.89
CA CYS A 99 -32.78 -7.72 31.09
C CYS A 99 -33.44 -7.18 29.80
N LEU A 100 -32.77 -7.38 28.65
CA LEU A 100 -33.26 -6.93 27.35
C LEU A 100 -34.53 -7.66 26.89
N ASP A 101 -34.64 -8.97 27.16
CA ASP A 101 -35.84 -9.77 26.86
C ASP A 101 -37.07 -9.24 27.65
N ARG A 102 -36.89 -8.92 28.93
CA ARG A 102 -37.91 -8.29 29.76
C ARG A 102 -38.27 -6.90 29.23
N ALA A 103 -37.24 -6.14 28.78
CA ALA A 103 -37.48 -4.81 28.20
C ALA A 103 -38.28 -4.89 26.90
N VAL A 104 -37.99 -5.86 26.03
CA VAL A 104 -38.77 -6.12 24.80
C VAL A 104 -40.22 -6.45 25.12
N ALA A 105 -40.45 -7.36 26.07
CA ALA A 105 -41.81 -7.74 26.49
C ALA A 105 -42.63 -6.55 27.07
N GLY A 106 -41.96 -5.62 27.73
CA GLY A 106 -42.56 -4.41 28.33
C GLY A 106 -42.68 -3.20 27.40
N SER A 107 -42.20 -3.28 26.15
CA SER A 107 -42.13 -2.13 25.24
C SER A 107 -43.02 -2.31 24.00
N ARG A 108 -43.48 -1.19 23.43
CA ARG A 108 -44.31 -1.15 22.20
C ARG A 108 -43.87 0.03 21.30
N GLY A 109 -44.23 -0.02 20.00
CA GLY A 109 -43.96 1.05 19.03
C GLY A 109 -42.49 1.39 18.88
N ALA A 110 -42.16 2.68 18.86
CA ALA A 110 -40.77 3.16 18.71
C ALA A 110 -39.85 2.70 19.85
N LEU A 111 -40.34 2.65 21.10
CA LEU A 111 -39.54 2.16 22.24
C LEU A 111 -39.12 0.72 22.03
N ALA A 112 -40.01 -0.15 21.57
CA ALA A 112 -39.63 -1.52 21.25
C ALA A 112 -38.57 -1.60 20.17
N GLY A 113 -38.64 -0.72 19.16
CA GLY A 113 -37.58 -0.61 18.15
C GLY A 113 -36.22 -0.25 18.77
N ARG A 114 -36.18 0.74 19.65
CA ARG A 114 -34.95 1.17 20.37
C ARG A 114 -34.38 0.10 21.29
N VAL A 115 -35.25 -0.66 21.95
CA VAL A 115 -34.87 -1.81 22.81
C VAL A 115 -34.26 -2.93 21.97
N LEU A 116 -34.85 -3.27 20.83
CA LEU A 116 -34.35 -4.29 19.91
C LEU A 116 -32.95 -3.95 19.38
N ILE A 117 -32.65 -2.68 19.10
CA ILE A 117 -31.29 -2.26 18.71
C ILE A 117 -30.28 -2.56 19.82
N ARG A 118 -30.63 -2.25 21.08
CA ARG A 118 -29.72 -2.52 22.22
C ARG A 118 -29.53 -4.02 22.45
N ARG A 119 -30.58 -4.86 22.21
CA ARG A 119 -30.46 -6.30 22.27
C ARG A 119 -29.59 -6.85 21.14
N ALA A 120 -29.79 -6.35 19.94
CA ALA A 120 -28.96 -6.70 18.79
C ALA A 120 -27.47 -6.34 18.98
N ASP A 121 -27.18 -5.19 19.60
CA ASP A 121 -25.79 -4.80 19.94
C ASP A 121 -25.11 -5.86 20.83
N VAL A 122 -25.81 -6.32 21.87
CA VAL A 122 -25.31 -7.41 22.76
C VAL A 122 -25.18 -8.72 22.00
N LEU A 123 -26.16 -9.07 21.16
CA LEU A 123 -26.12 -10.28 20.33
C LEU A 123 -24.93 -10.26 19.35
N LEU A 124 -24.61 -9.13 18.75
CA LEU A 124 -23.45 -8.95 17.87
C LEU A 124 -22.13 -9.19 18.63
N VAL A 125 -22.01 -8.62 19.83
CA VAL A 125 -20.84 -8.83 20.70
C VAL A 125 -20.67 -10.31 21.07
N LEU A 126 -21.80 -11.03 21.25
CA LEU A 126 -21.82 -12.47 21.57
C LEU A 126 -21.66 -13.37 20.33
N GLY A 127 -21.51 -12.83 19.13
CA GLY A 127 -21.40 -13.61 17.89
C GLY A 127 -22.73 -14.24 17.40
N ARG A 128 -23.88 -13.86 18.00
CA ARG A 128 -25.23 -14.35 17.64
C ARG A 128 -25.83 -13.50 16.53
N HIS A 129 -25.12 -13.44 15.39
CA HIS A 129 -25.36 -12.48 14.30
C HIS A 129 -26.73 -12.64 13.63
N GLN A 130 -27.23 -13.88 13.50
CA GLN A 130 -28.54 -14.12 12.88
C GLN A 130 -29.67 -13.59 13.74
N GLU A 131 -29.62 -13.80 15.04
CA GLU A 131 -30.62 -13.29 15.97
C GLU A 131 -30.60 -11.75 16.08
N ALA A 132 -29.39 -11.18 16.04
CA ALA A 132 -29.24 -9.72 15.92
C ALA A 132 -29.93 -9.18 14.66
N LEU A 133 -29.75 -9.87 13.53
CA LEU A 133 -30.35 -9.49 12.26
C LEU A 133 -31.90 -9.51 12.32
N ASP A 134 -32.49 -10.51 12.99
CA ASP A 134 -33.94 -10.62 13.16
C ASP A 134 -34.50 -9.50 14.03
N ASP A 135 -33.82 -9.16 15.14
CA ASP A 135 -34.15 -8.01 15.96
C ASP A 135 -34.11 -6.70 15.18
N LEU A 136 -33.05 -6.49 14.40
CA LEU A 136 -32.84 -5.27 13.64
C LEU A 136 -33.85 -5.12 12.49
N ARG A 137 -34.29 -6.20 11.86
CA ARG A 137 -35.41 -6.16 10.91
C ARG A 137 -36.71 -5.67 11.60
N GLY A 138 -36.97 -6.20 12.79
CA GLY A 138 -38.09 -5.77 13.63
C GLY A 138 -38.00 -4.30 14.07
N ALA A 139 -36.79 -3.84 14.43
CA ALA A 139 -36.50 -2.47 14.83
C ALA A 139 -36.73 -1.48 13.68
N VAL A 140 -36.12 -1.72 12.52
CA VAL A 140 -36.29 -0.86 11.32
C VAL A 140 -37.76 -0.68 10.96
N THR A 141 -38.56 -1.77 10.99
CA THR A 141 -39.97 -1.71 10.65
C THR A 141 -40.76 -0.83 11.62
N ARG A 142 -40.51 -0.94 12.94
CA ARG A 142 -41.19 -0.16 13.97
C ARG A 142 -40.79 1.32 13.94
N LEU A 143 -39.50 1.59 13.77
CA LEU A 143 -38.98 2.97 13.80
C LEU A 143 -39.41 3.75 12.55
N ARG A 144 -39.38 3.11 11.37
CA ARG A 144 -39.90 3.70 10.13
C ARG A 144 -41.40 4.05 10.22
N ARG A 145 -42.24 3.14 10.78
CA ARG A 145 -43.65 3.40 11.01
C ARG A 145 -43.88 4.55 11.99
N ALA A 146 -42.97 4.77 12.92
CA ALA A 146 -43.03 5.84 13.89
C ALA A 146 -42.45 7.18 13.37
N GLY A 147 -41.90 7.22 12.15
CA GLY A 147 -41.23 8.40 11.61
C GLY A 147 -39.92 8.79 12.31
N ASP A 148 -39.34 7.88 13.12
CA ASP A 148 -38.13 8.14 13.89
C ASP A 148 -36.89 7.87 13.02
N GLN A 149 -36.53 8.86 12.18
CA GLN A 149 -35.49 8.74 11.17
C GLN A 149 -34.09 8.47 11.79
N VAL A 150 -33.75 9.13 12.89
CA VAL A 150 -32.42 8.97 13.55
C VAL A 150 -32.26 7.56 14.08
N TRP A 151 -33.27 7.00 14.76
CA TRP A 151 -33.20 5.63 15.27
C TRP A 151 -33.37 4.58 14.17
N GLU A 152 -34.14 4.89 13.09
CA GLU A 152 -34.15 4.03 11.90
C GLU A 152 -32.70 3.93 11.30
N ALA A 153 -32.03 5.08 11.14
CA ALA A 153 -30.66 5.12 10.64
C ALA A 153 -29.71 4.31 11.52
N ARG A 154 -29.81 4.48 12.85
CA ARG A 154 -29.02 3.70 13.81
C ARG A 154 -29.31 2.20 13.72
N SER A 155 -30.56 1.81 13.57
CA SER A 155 -30.95 0.40 13.38
C SER A 155 -30.36 -0.19 12.11
N ARG A 156 -30.37 0.57 11.00
CA ARG A 156 -29.74 0.16 9.74
C ARG A 156 -28.23 0.06 9.87
N ASN A 157 -27.59 0.99 10.57
CA ASN A 157 -26.16 0.94 10.83
C ASN A 157 -25.75 -0.37 11.55
N TYR A 158 -26.47 -0.72 12.63
CA TYR A 158 -26.25 -2.01 13.32
C TYR A 158 -26.57 -3.22 12.45
N ARG A 159 -27.62 -3.14 11.59
CA ARG A 159 -27.98 -4.21 10.66
C ARG A 159 -26.91 -4.40 9.58
N GLY A 160 -26.29 -3.31 9.13
CA GLY A 160 -25.12 -3.34 8.27
C GLY A 160 -23.96 -4.14 8.90
N PHE A 161 -23.67 -3.94 10.18
CA PHE A 161 -22.68 -4.74 10.90
C PHE A 161 -23.05 -6.23 10.99
N ALA A 162 -24.32 -6.54 11.27
CA ALA A 162 -24.80 -7.92 11.29
C ALA A 162 -24.61 -8.61 9.92
N HIS A 163 -24.96 -7.91 8.84
CA HIS A 163 -24.75 -8.40 7.49
C HIS A 163 -23.26 -8.57 7.15
N LEU A 164 -22.41 -7.63 7.57
CA LEU A 164 -20.97 -7.71 7.36
C LEU A 164 -20.34 -8.91 8.07
N ALA A 165 -20.75 -9.16 9.32
CA ALA A 165 -20.31 -10.32 10.09
C ALA A 165 -20.73 -11.66 9.47
N LEU A 166 -21.88 -11.69 8.79
CA LEU A 166 -22.38 -12.85 8.05
C LEU A 166 -21.82 -12.93 6.61
N GLY A 167 -20.88 -12.05 6.21
CA GLY A 167 -20.30 -12.02 4.88
C GLY A 167 -21.22 -11.46 3.79
N SER A 168 -22.38 -10.92 4.15
CA SER A 168 -23.39 -10.38 3.23
C SER A 168 -23.07 -8.92 2.88
N THR A 169 -21.95 -8.68 2.20
CA THR A 169 -21.39 -7.33 1.97
C THR A 169 -22.30 -6.41 1.14
N ARG A 170 -23.12 -6.94 0.22
CA ARG A 170 -24.08 -6.13 -0.57
C ARG A 170 -25.18 -5.56 0.32
N GLN A 171 -25.75 -6.38 1.21
CA GLN A 171 -26.77 -5.96 2.15
C GLN A 171 -26.22 -4.98 3.19
N ALA A 172 -24.98 -5.21 3.65
CA ALA A 172 -24.29 -4.30 4.56
C ALA A 172 -24.15 -2.90 3.94
N ASP A 173 -23.63 -2.80 2.70
CA ASP A 173 -23.47 -1.53 2.01
C ASP A 173 -24.82 -0.81 1.79
N ALA A 174 -25.87 -1.55 1.39
CA ALA A 174 -27.20 -0.99 1.21
C ALA A 174 -27.75 -0.37 2.50
N ASP A 175 -27.55 -1.05 3.64
CA ASP A 175 -27.99 -0.53 4.93
C ASP A 175 -27.20 0.68 5.40
N PHE A 176 -25.87 0.66 5.28
CA PHE A 176 -25.01 1.81 5.61
C PHE A 176 -25.32 3.02 4.69
N ALA A 177 -25.55 2.79 3.39
CA ALA A 177 -25.94 3.86 2.47
C ALA A 177 -27.29 4.50 2.79
N VAL A 178 -28.27 3.72 3.30
CA VAL A 178 -29.54 4.28 3.77
C VAL A 178 -29.35 5.02 5.09
N ALA A 179 -28.57 4.47 6.03
CA ALA A 179 -28.23 5.14 7.28
C ALA A 179 -27.57 6.50 7.02
N GLU A 180 -26.57 6.53 6.13
CA GLU A 180 -25.89 7.74 5.69
C GLU A 180 -26.86 8.82 5.21
N ARG A 181 -27.80 8.47 4.32
CA ARG A 181 -28.82 9.42 3.82
C ARG A 181 -29.75 9.94 4.91
N LEU A 182 -30.17 9.07 5.83
CA LEU A 182 -31.08 9.46 6.93
C LEU A 182 -30.34 10.34 7.94
N TYR A 183 -29.08 10.10 8.24
CA TYR A 183 -28.28 10.96 9.10
C TYR A 183 -28.04 12.33 8.46
N ALA A 184 -27.73 12.38 7.16
CA ALA A 184 -27.61 13.63 6.43
C ALA A 184 -28.91 14.44 6.47
N ALA A 185 -30.07 13.82 6.22
CA ALA A 185 -31.38 14.47 6.26
C ALA A 185 -31.75 14.97 7.66
N SER A 186 -31.17 14.39 8.71
CA SER A 186 -31.43 14.75 10.11
C SER A 186 -30.36 15.64 10.74
N GLY A 187 -29.35 16.10 9.96
CA GLY A 187 -28.27 16.95 10.43
C GLY A 187 -27.32 16.26 11.42
N GLN A 188 -27.24 14.94 11.40
CA GLN A 188 -26.38 14.14 12.29
C GLN A 188 -25.02 13.94 11.64
N GLU A 189 -24.17 14.98 11.63
CA GLU A 189 -22.89 14.98 10.89
C GLU A 189 -21.89 13.93 11.39
N PHE A 190 -21.83 13.69 12.70
CA PHE A 190 -20.94 12.67 13.27
C PHE A 190 -21.36 11.26 12.82
N GLU A 191 -22.64 10.92 12.99
CA GLU A 191 -23.16 9.60 12.60
C GLU A 191 -23.15 9.41 11.07
N TYR A 192 -23.28 10.50 10.31
CA TYR A 192 -23.07 10.49 8.87
C TYR A 192 -21.63 10.05 8.52
N ALA A 193 -20.63 10.67 9.17
CA ALA A 193 -19.23 10.33 8.97
C ALA A 193 -18.93 8.87 9.39
N GLU A 194 -19.53 8.40 10.50
CA GLU A 194 -19.44 7.00 10.94
C GLU A 194 -20.04 6.03 9.90
N ALA A 195 -21.21 6.32 9.36
CA ALA A 195 -21.83 5.49 8.31
C ALA A 195 -20.96 5.45 7.04
N ARG A 196 -20.32 6.57 6.69
CA ARG A 196 -19.36 6.67 5.58
C ARG A 196 -18.13 5.80 5.83
N GLN A 197 -17.55 5.85 7.03
CA GLN A 197 -16.46 4.96 7.47
C GLN A 197 -16.87 3.50 7.36
N ASN A 198 -18.07 3.13 7.80
CA ASN A 198 -18.57 1.75 7.74
C ASN A 198 -18.71 1.23 6.30
N ARG A 199 -19.05 2.08 5.34
CA ARG A 199 -18.99 1.74 3.91
C ARG A 199 -17.55 1.47 3.45
N GLY A 200 -16.57 2.19 3.99
CA GLY A 200 -15.16 1.89 3.80
C GLY A 200 -14.79 0.48 4.29
N LEU A 201 -15.30 0.05 5.44
CA LEU A 201 -15.11 -1.32 5.92
C LEU A 201 -15.74 -2.38 5.00
N VAL A 202 -16.90 -2.09 4.40
CA VAL A 202 -17.51 -3.00 3.42
C VAL A 202 -16.67 -3.09 2.15
N ALA A 203 -16.16 -1.97 1.65
CA ALA A 203 -15.26 -1.96 0.49
C ALA A 203 -13.99 -2.77 0.78
N PHE A 204 -13.41 -2.58 1.96
CA PHE A 204 -12.27 -3.37 2.43
C PHE A 204 -12.57 -4.87 2.49
N ALA A 205 -13.73 -5.25 3.04
CA ALA A 205 -14.16 -6.65 3.10
C ALA A 205 -14.36 -7.30 1.72
N ARG A 206 -14.65 -6.50 0.70
CA ARG A 206 -14.72 -6.93 -0.71
C ARG A 206 -13.35 -7.00 -1.40
N GLY A 207 -12.31 -6.46 -0.76
CA GLY A 207 -10.96 -6.33 -1.35
C GLY A 207 -10.78 -5.09 -2.22
N ASP A 208 -11.76 -4.16 -2.27
CA ASP A 208 -11.69 -2.91 -3.02
C ASP A 208 -10.98 -1.84 -2.16
N LEU A 209 -9.64 -1.90 -2.13
CA LEU A 209 -8.83 -1.01 -1.30
C LEU A 209 -8.92 0.46 -1.73
N PRO A 210 -8.92 0.82 -3.03
CA PRO A 210 -9.08 2.21 -3.46
C PRO A 210 -10.40 2.82 -2.98
N LEU A 211 -11.51 2.08 -3.11
CA LEU A 211 -12.82 2.55 -2.64
C LEU A 211 -12.85 2.68 -1.11
N ALA A 212 -12.22 1.75 -0.39
CA ALA A 212 -12.10 1.82 1.06
C ALA A 212 -11.34 3.10 1.50
N LEU A 213 -10.17 3.37 0.89
CA LEU A 213 -9.40 4.60 1.14
C LEU A 213 -10.21 5.86 0.82
N GLY A 214 -11.01 5.84 -0.25
CA GLY A 214 -11.91 6.93 -0.61
C GLY A 214 -12.91 7.24 0.51
N TYR A 215 -13.69 6.25 0.93
CA TYR A 215 -14.69 6.41 1.99
C TYR A 215 -14.07 6.81 3.34
N LEU A 216 -12.93 6.20 3.72
CA LEU A 216 -12.25 6.54 4.98
C LEU A 216 -11.65 7.96 4.93
N GLY A 217 -11.16 8.40 3.77
CA GLY A 217 -10.69 9.78 3.58
C GLY A 217 -11.81 10.81 3.74
N GLU A 218 -12.97 10.59 3.11
CA GLU A 218 -14.13 11.46 3.21
C GLU A 218 -14.72 11.48 4.64
N ALA A 219 -14.76 10.32 5.32
CA ALA A 219 -15.15 10.25 6.72
C ALA A 219 -14.21 11.08 7.61
N GLY A 220 -12.89 11.01 7.36
CA GLY A 220 -11.89 11.78 8.09
C GLY A 220 -12.09 13.30 7.97
N GLN A 221 -12.30 13.78 6.74
CA GLN A 221 -12.59 15.20 6.50
C GLN A 221 -13.84 15.68 7.27
N ARG A 222 -14.86 14.83 7.37
CA ARG A 222 -16.08 15.16 8.10
C ARG A 222 -15.90 15.13 9.62
N PHE A 223 -15.16 14.15 10.15
CA PHE A 223 -14.80 14.16 11.59
C PHE A 223 -13.98 15.39 11.97
N GLU A 224 -13.06 15.81 11.12
CA GLU A 224 -12.29 17.05 11.28
C GLU A 224 -13.21 18.28 11.29
N ALA A 225 -14.15 18.37 10.36
CA ALA A 225 -15.09 19.48 10.25
C ALA A 225 -15.98 19.64 11.49
N VAL A 226 -16.31 18.55 12.17
CA VAL A 226 -17.07 18.58 13.45
C VAL A 226 -16.15 18.63 14.69
N GLY A 227 -14.84 18.74 14.51
CA GLY A 227 -13.86 18.86 15.60
C GLY A 227 -13.69 17.59 16.45
N VAL A 228 -13.97 16.42 15.91
CA VAL A 228 -13.88 15.14 16.63
C VAL A 228 -12.70 14.33 16.15
N VAL A 229 -11.83 13.94 17.10
CA VAL A 229 -10.80 12.92 16.87
C VAL A 229 -11.41 11.54 17.06
N TRP A 230 -11.45 10.74 15.98
CA TRP A 230 -12.07 9.43 16.00
C TRP A 230 -11.03 8.30 15.84
N PRO A 231 -10.60 7.63 16.95
CA PRO A 231 -9.55 6.62 16.92
C PRO A 231 -9.87 5.41 16.03
N ASP A 232 -11.15 5.04 15.90
CA ASP A 232 -11.57 3.92 15.06
C ASP A 232 -11.27 4.18 13.58
N LEU A 233 -11.32 5.43 13.13
CA LEU A 233 -10.94 5.79 11.76
C LEU A 233 -9.47 5.50 11.47
N ALA A 234 -8.58 5.88 12.40
CA ALA A 234 -7.14 5.61 12.27
C ALA A 234 -6.86 4.10 12.23
N ILE A 235 -7.53 3.33 13.10
CA ILE A 235 -7.43 1.87 13.11
C ILE A 235 -7.85 1.27 11.76
N ASP A 236 -8.98 1.72 11.22
CA ASP A 236 -9.52 1.18 9.96
C ASP A 236 -8.64 1.61 8.76
N ARG A 237 -8.14 2.86 8.74
CA ARG A 237 -7.19 3.32 7.72
C ARG A 237 -5.90 2.51 7.75
N CYS A 238 -5.32 2.27 8.92
CA CYS A 238 -4.14 1.44 9.06
C CYS A 238 -4.36 0.02 8.51
N ARG A 239 -5.52 -0.59 8.77
CA ARG A 239 -5.85 -1.92 8.23
C ARG A 239 -5.88 -1.94 6.71
N VAL A 240 -6.45 -0.91 6.08
CA VAL A 240 -6.49 -0.79 4.62
C VAL A 240 -5.09 -0.52 4.06
N LEU A 241 -4.32 0.38 4.68
CA LEU A 241 -2.94 0.67 4.29
C LEU A 241 -2.03 -0.57 4.36
N LEU A 242 -2.14 -1.36 5.44
CA LEU A 242 -1.39 -2.63 5.58
C LEU A 242 -1.75 -3.64 4.49
N ALA A 243 -3.03 -3.78 4.17
CA ALA A 243 -3.48 -4.65 3.08
C ALA A 243 -3.00 -4.17 1.70
N ALA A 244 -2.79 -2.87 1.55
CA ALA A 244 -2.23 -2.24 0.37
C ALA A 244 -0.69 -2.33 0.29
N GLY A 245 -0.01 -2.84 1.32
CA GLY A 245 1.45 -2.86 1.41
C GLY A 245 2.08 -1.51 1.77
N LEU A 246 1.28 -0.52 2.18
CA LEU A 246 1.70 0.82 2.63
C LEU A 246 2.03 0.78 4.13
N THR A 247 3.05 0.02 4.50
CA THR A 247 3.35 -0.33 5.89
C THR A 247 3.92 0.84 6.68
N THR A 248 4.75 1.66 6.07
CA THR A 248 5.32 2.87 6.68
C THR A 248 4.22 3.89 6.99
N GLU A 249 3.33 4.13 6.03
CA GLU A 249 2.21 5.05 6.17
C GLU A 249 1.21 4.57 7.25
N ALA A 250 1.01 3.26 7.34
CA ALA A 250 0.19 2.67 8.39
C ALA A 250 0.81 2.89 9.78
N LEU A 251 2.14 2.79 9.89
CA LEU A 251 2.85 3.05 11.14
C LEU A 251 2.77 4.52 11.53
N ASP A 252 3.02 5.43 10.60
CA ASP A 252 2.93 6.88 10.81
C ASP A 252 1.51 7.32 11.23
N GLU A 253 0.47 6.76 10.60
CA GLU A 253 -0.92 7.01 10.95
C GLU A 253 -1.25 6.53 12.36
N ALA A 254 -0.81 5.31 12.69
CA ALA A 254 -1.04 4.73 14.02
C ALA A 254 -0.31 5.51 15.12
N ASP A 255 0.95 5.92 14.87
CA ASP A 255 1.73 6.68 15.83
C ASP A 255 1.15 8.09 16.07
N ARG A 256 0.73 8.77 15.01
CA ARG A 256 0.00 10.04 15.15
C ARG A 256 -1.28 9.89 15.97
N ALA A 257 -2.02 8.81 15.76
CA ALA A 257 -3.24 8.56 16.54
C ALA A 257 -2.96 8.24 18.01
N VAL A 258 -1.87 7.52 18.31
CA VAL A 258 -1.42 7.26 19.69
C VAL A 258 -1.03 8.57 20.40
N VAL A 259 -0.22 9.41 19.75
CA VAL A 259 0.21 10.71 20.29
C VAL A 259 -0.99 11.61 20.56
N ARG A 260 -1.93 11.73 19.62
CA ARG A 260 -3.17 12.51 19.81
C ARG A 260 -3.96 12.02 21.02
N MET A 261 -4.13 10.71 21.15
CA MET A 261 -4.85 10.14 22.29
C MET A 261 -4.15 10.40 23.63
N GLU A 262 -2.83 10.53 23.65
CA GLU A 262 -2.07 10.86 24.85
C GLU A 262 -2.18 12.34 25.22
N THR A 263 -2.26 13.24 24.24
CA THR A 263 -2.34 14.69 24.46
C THR A 263 -3.76 15.18 24.74
N GLU A 264 -4.77 14.63 24.05
CA GLU A 264 -6.16 15.09 24.13
C GLU A 264 -6.99 14.27 25.13
N GLY A 265 -6.42 13.19 25.66
CA GLY A 265 -7.12 12.22 26.50
C GLY A 265 -8.00 11.27 25.69
N GLY A 266 -8.21 10.07 26.20
CA GLY A 266 -9.05 9.09 25.52
C GLY A 266 -9.28 7.82 26.34
N GLN A 267 -10.20 7.00 25.85
CA GLN A 267 -10.54 5.74 26.52
C GLN A 267 -9.36 4.77 26.47
N ALA A 268 -8.98 4.22 27.62
CA ALA A 268 -7.89 3.24 27.75
C ALA A 268 -8.08 2.00 26.82
N THR A 269 -9.33 1.66 26.50
CA THR A 269 -9.67 0.58 25.56
C THR A 269 -9.20 0.91 24.14
N LYS A 270 -9.38 2.14 23.68
CA LYS A 270 -8.95 2.59 22.36
C LYS A 270 -7.44 2.75 22.27
N LYS A 271 -6.78 3.19 23.35
CA LYS A 271 -5.32 3.21 23.42
C LYS A 271 -4.72 1.82 23.19
N ALA A 272 -5.30 0.77 23.80
CA ALA A 272 -4.84 -0.61 23.59
C ALA A 272 -5.00 -1.06 22.14
N GLU A 273 -6.12 -0.71 21.46
CA GLU A 273 -6.37 -1.04 20.07
C GLU A 273 -5.43 -0.30 19.11
N LEU A 274 -5.15 0.98 19.35
CA LEU A 274 -4.19 1.75 18.58
C LEU A 274 -2.77 1.21 18.70
N LEU A 275 -2.31 0.89 19.94
CA LEU A 275 -1.00 0.28 20.16
C LEU A 275 -0.87 -1.07 19.47
N PHE A 276 -1.93 -1.88 19.46
CA PHE A 276 -1.98 -3.13 18.70
C PHE A 276 -1.85 -2.88 17.19
N THR A 277 -2.54 -1.86 16.68
CA THR A 277 -2.50 -1.48 15.27
C THR A 277 -1.09 -0.97 14.90
N ALA A 278 -0.48 -0.13 15.73
CA ALA A 278 0.89 0.34 15.55
C ALA A 278 1.91 -0.80 15.58
N ALA A 279 1.72 -1.79 16.48
CA ALA A 279 2.55 -2.99 16.52
C ALA A 279 2.45 -3.81 15.23
N THR A 280 1.25 -3.94 14.68
CA THR A 280 1.01 -4.66 13.41
C THR A 280 1.65 -3.92 12.24
N ALA A 281 1.56 -2.59 12.22
CA ALA A 281 2.17 -1.75 11.19
C ALA A 281 3.71 -1.81 11.26
N ALA A 282 4.30 -1.73 12.46
CA ALA A 282 5.74 -1.85 12.66
C ALA A 282 6.28 -3.22 12.21
N LEU A 283 5.52 -4.31 12.48
CA LEU A 283 5.87 -5.63 11.99
C LEU A 283 5.89 -5.69 10.45
N GLY A 284 4.89 -5.09 9.80
CA GLY A 284 4.83 -4.97 8.35
C GLY A 284 5.94 -4.09 7.77
N ALA A 285 6.37 -3.05 8.48
CA ALA A 285 7.48 -2.17 8.11
C ALA A 285 8.87 -2.78 8.40
N THR A 286 8.93 -4.05 8.78
CA THR A 286 10.18 -4.76 9.14
C THR A 286 10.96 -4.12 10.30
N ASP A 287 10.23 -3.51 11.25
CA ASP A 287 10.76 -3.03 12.53
C ASP A 287 10.29 -3.94 13.69
N PRO A 288 10.98 -5.07 13.91
CA PRO A 288 10.59 -6.03 14.94
C PRO A 288 10.79 -5.50 16.36
N ALA A 289 11.65 -4.49 16.57
CA ALA A 289 11.88 -3.92 17.89
C ALA A 289 10.67 -3.11 18.34
N THR A 290 10.23 -2.16 17.53
CA THR A 290 9.02 -1.35 17.78
C THR A 290 7.77 -2.23 17.82
N ALA A 291 7.64 -3.20 16.91
CA ALA A 291 6.51 -4.14 16.90
C ALA A 291 6.39 -4.90 18.23
N ARG A 292 7.50 -5.42 18.77
CA ARG A 292 7.55 -6.16 20.03
C ARG A 292 7.16 -5.29 21.20
N GLU A 293 7.69 -4.07 21.28
CA GLU A 293 7.41 -3.13 22.37
C GLU A 293 5.93 -2.75 22.40
N ARG A 294 5.39 -2.29 21.27
CA ARG A 294 3.98 -1.86 21.14
C ARG A 294 3.02 -3.01 21.39
N ALA A 295 3.33 -4.23 20.88
CA ALA A 295 2.52 -5.41 21.12
C ALA A 295 2.49 -5.80 22.60
N GLU A 296 3.60 -5.67 23.32
CA GLU A 296 3.64 -5.94 24.77
C GLU A 296 2.83 -4.91 25.56
N GLN A 297 2.92 -3.62 25.21
CA GLN A 297 2.11 -2.56 25.83
C GLN A 297 0.61 -2.83 25.61
N ALA A 298 0.21 -3.13 24.38
CA ALA A 298 -1.17 -3.49 24.04
C ALA A 298 -1.65 -4.72 24.81
N ARG A 299 -0.83 -5.78 24.87
CA ARG A 299 -1.14 -7.02 25.59
C ARG A 299 -1.42 -6.79 27.07
N ARG A 300 -0.58 -5.96 27.73
CA ARG A 300 -0.76 -5.60 29.15
C ARG A 300 -2.09 -4.89 29.38
N LEU A 301 -2.41 -3.91 28.55
CA LEU A 301 -3.67 -3.17 28.64
C LEU A 301 -4.87 -4.09 28.38
N PHE A 302 -4.83 -4.93 27.35
CA PHE A 302 -5.90 -5.89 27.07
C PHE A 302 -6.09 -6.90 28.20
N SER A 303 -5.00 -7.37 28.82
CA SER A 303 -5.06 -8.29 29.96
C SER A 303 -5.69 -7.61 31.18
N ALA A 304 -5.30 -6.37 31.51
CA ALA A 304 -5.89 -5.60 32.59
C ALA A 304 -7.39 -5.31 32.36
N GLN A 305 -7.80 -5.19 31.11
CA GLN A 305 -9.22 -4.99 30.71
C GLN A 305 -10.03 -6.30 30.61
N GLY A 306 -9.44 -7.47 30.89
CA GLY A 306 -10.09 -8.77 30.73
C GLY A 306 -10.38 -9.17 29.26
N ARG A 307 -9.76 -8.52 28.29
CA ARG A 307 -10.01 -8.71 26.85
C ARG A 307 -9.13 -9.86 26.31
N ALA A 308 -9.46 -11.09 26.66
CA ALA A 308 -8.65 -12.28 26.38
C ALA A 308 -8.36 -12.52 24.90
N TRP A 309 -9.34 -12.24 24.01
CA TRP A 309 -9.20 -12.36 22.57
C TRP A 309 -8.15 -11.38 22.01
N TRP A 310 -8.22 -10.11 22.40
CA TRP A 310 -7.26 -9.10 21.99
C TRP A 310 -5.85 -9.36 22.56
N SER A 311 -5.77 -9.81 23.80
CA SER A 311 -4.50 -10.18 24.43
C SER A 311 -3.79 -11.32 23.70
N ALA A 312 -4.55 -12.34 23.20
CA ALA A 312 -3.99 -13.42 22.43
C ALA A 312 -3.46 -12.95 21.05
N ARG A 313 -4.18 -12.05 20.39
CA ARG A 313 -3.73 -11.43 19.13
C ARG A 313 -2.45 -10.62 19.31
N ALA A 314 -2.37 -9.78 20.35
CA ALA A 314 -1.17 -9.01 20.66
C ALA A 314 0.03 -9.92 21.00
N THR A 315 -0.23 -11.07 21.65
CA THR A 315 0.81 -12.09 21.87
C THR A 315 1.33 -12.67 20.55
N LEU A 316 0.46 -12.91 19.57
CA LEU A 316 0.89 -13.37 18.24
C LEU A 316 1.83 -12.36 17.58
N ILE A 317 1.47 -11.08 17.51
CA ILE A 317 2.32 -10.04 16.92
C ILE A 317 3.68 -9.98 17.63
N GLN A 318 3.70 -10.10 18.95
CA GLN A 318 4.96 -10.15 19.71
C GLN A 318 5.85 -11.34 19.32
N LEU A 319 5.24 -12.53 19.09
CA LEU A 319 5.98 -13.73 18.70
C LEU A 319 6.45 -13.67 17.24
N GLU A 320 5.65 -13.09 16.35
CA GLU A 320 6.05 -12.80 14.96
C GLU A 320 7.23 -11.83 14.91
N ALA A 321 7.18 -10.76 15.71
CA ALA A 321 8.27 -9.79 15.81
C ALA A 321 9.57 -10.44 16.34
N ARG A 322 9.49 -11.33 17.32
CA ARG A 322 10.65 -12.10 17.81
C ARG A 322 11.24 -12.99 16.71
N HIS A 323 10.37 -13.69 15.97
CA HIS A 323 10.77 -14.50 14.83
C HIS A 323 11.44 -13.67 13.74
N GLN A 324 10.85 -12.52 13.37
CA GLN A 324 11.40 -11.59 12.38
C GLN A 324 12.76 -11.02 12.85
N GLY A 325 12.92 -10.74 14.14
CA GLY A 325 14.19 -10.35 14.76
C GLY A 325 15.24 -11.46 14.86
N GLY A 326 15.00 -12.62 14.23
CA GLY A 326 15.98 -13.72 14.14
C GLY A 326 15.85 -14.80 15.22
N GLU A 327 14.91 -14.67 16.17
CA GLU A 327 14.77 -15.69 17.21
C GLU A 327 14.19 -17.00 16.62
N ARG A 328 14.77 -18.11 17.02
CA ARG A 328 14.41 -19.47 16.63
C ARG A 328 14.44 -20.38 17.87
N GLY A 329 14.05 -21.62 17.72
CA GLY A 329 14.23 -22.66 18.74
C GLY A 329 12.93 -23.17 19.38
N PRO A 330 13.04 -24.24 20.17
CA PRO A 330 11.88 -24.98 20.70
C PRO A 330 11.00 -24.16 21.65
N GLN A 331 11.56 -23.16 22.33
CA GLN A 331 10.79 -22.31 23.24
C GLN A 331 9.83 -21.40 22.48
N LEU A 332 10.31 -20.78 21.37
CA LEU A 332 9.47 -19.96 20.52
C LEU A 332 8.37 -20.81 19.88
N LEU A 333 8.70 -21.97 19.31
CA LEU A 333 7.73 -22.90 18.75
C LEU A 333 6.64 -23.26 19.75
N ARG A 334 6.99 -23.62 21.00
CA ARG A 334 6.02 -23.94 22.04
C ARG A 334 5.05 -22.78 22.28
N ARG A 335 5.58 -21.56 22.48
CA ARG A 335 4.75 -20.36 22.73
C ARG A 335 3.83 -20.04 21.57
N VAL A 336 4.32 -20.16 20.33
CA VAL A 336 3.49 -19.95 19.13
C VAL A 336 2.39 -21.02 19.04
N THR A 337 2.69 -22.29 19.33
CA THR A 337 1.71 -23.39 19.34
C THR A 337 0.62 -23.16 20.39
N GLU A 338 0.99 -22.76 21.60
CA GLU A 338 0.05 -22.41 22.68
C GLU A 338 -0.85 -21.25 22.27
N THR A 339 -0.26 -20.21 21.61
CA THR A 339 -1.01 -19.05 21.12
C THR A 339 -1.97 -19.42 20.00
N ALA A 340 -1.54 -20.24 19.03
CA ALA A 340 -2.38 -20.75 17.94
C ALA A 340 -3.59 -21.52 18.49
N THR A 341 -3.37 -22.46 19.42
CA THR A 341 -4.44 -23.22 20.07
C THR A 341 -5.40 -22.32 20.87
N ARG A 342 -4.88 -21.25 21.49
CA ARG A 342 -5.72 -20.26 22.20
C ARG A 342 -6.56 -19.45 21.23
N LEU A 343 -5.99 -19.01 20.10
CA LEU A 343 -6.71 -18.26 19.06
C LEU A 343 -7.81 -19.13 18.41
N ASP A 344 -7.55 -20.42 18.17
CA ASP A 344 -8.57 -21.37 17.67
C ASP A 344 -9.76 -21.45 18.63
N ARG A 345 -9.50 -21.66 19.92
CA ARG A 345 -10.55 -21.74 20.95
C ARG A 345 -11.39 -20.46 21.05
N LEU A 346 -10.76 -19.32 20.75
CA LEU A 346 -11.41 -18.01 20.75
C LEU A 346 -12.09 -17.68 19.41
N GLY A 347 -11.99 -18.55 18.40
CA GLY A 347 -12.53 -18.31 17.06
C GLY A 347 -11.89 -17.13 16.34
N ALA A 348 -10.63 -16.81 16.65
CA ALA A 348 -9.94 -15.67 16.09
C ALA A 348 -9.58 -15.87 14.61
N ALA A 349 -9.75 -14.83 13.80
CA ALA A 349 -9.40 -14.86 12.37
C ALA A 349 -7.89 -15.03 12.12
N GLU A 350 -7.07 -14.71 13.10
CA GLU A 350 -5.60 -14.79 13.06
C GLU A 350 -5.07 -16.20 13.41
N ALA A 351 -5.91 -17.14 13.82
CA ALA A 351 -5.48 -18.50 14.11
C ALA A 351 -4.72 -19.16 12.94
N PRO A 352 -5.13 -19.04 11.66
CA PRO A 352 -4.36 -19.58 10.54
C PRO A 352 -2.94 -18.98 10.41
N ALA A 353 -2.77 -17.70 10.69
CA ALA A 353 -1.45 -17.04 10.67
C ALA A 353 -0.55 -17.57 11.78
N ALA A 354 -1.10 -17.75 12.99
CA ALA A 354 -0.37 -18.38 14.10
C ALA A 354 0.04 -19.82 13.79
N HIS A 355 -0.82 -20.59 13.14
CA HIS A 355 -0.51 -21.93 12.67
C HIS A 355 0.54 -21.93 11.56
N LEU A 356 0.51 -20.97 10.65
CA LEU A 356 1.54 -20.82 9.61
C LEU A 356 2.92 -20.59 10.24
N LEU A 357 3.00 -19.69 11.22
CA LEU A 357 4.25 -19.44 11.96
C LEU A 357 4.72 -20.69 12.73
N ALA A 358 3.82 -21.37 13.42
CA ALA A 358 4.13 -22.61 14.14
C ALA A 358 4.63 -23.70 13.18
N GLY A 359 4.00 -23.84 12.00
CA GLY A 359 4.41 -24.78 10.96
C GLY A 359 5.82 -24.51 10.46
N ARG A 360 6.15 -23.24 10.15
CA ARG A 360 7.51 -22.83 9.74
C ARG A 360 8.54 -23.15 10.80
N LEU A 361 8.28 -22.77 12.05
CA LEU A 361 9.19 -23.06 13.16
C LEU A 361 9.38 -24.56 13.36
N ALA A 362 8.31 -25.34 13.23
CA ALA A 362 8.39 -26.79 13.35
C ALA A 362 9.21 -27.43 12.21
N LEU A 363 9.15 -26.89 10.99
CA LEU A 363 9.99 -27.32 9.87
C LEU A 363 11.48 -27.06 10.15
N VAL A 364 11.81 -25.87 10.63
CA VAL A 364 13.20 -25.50 11.00
C VAL A 364 13.74 -26.41 12.10
N GLU A 365 12.90 -26.79 13.06
CA GLU A 365 13.24 -27.71 14.17
C GLU A 365 13.19 -29.20 13.76
N GLY A 366 12.94 -29.54 12.51
CA GLY A 366 12.85 -30.91 12.03
C GLY A 366 11.61 -31.68 12.53
N ARG A 367 10.63 -31.02 13.13
CA ARG A 367 9.42 -31.64 13.73
C ARG A 367 8.32 -31.82 12.70
N ARG A 368 8.52 -32.69 11.73
CA ARG A 368 7.65 -32.88 10.54
C ARG A 368 6.18 -33.13 10.88
N VAL A 369 5.85 -33.98 11.86
CA VAL A 369 4.46 -34.27 12.25
C VAL A 369 3.76 -33.06 12.84
N ALA A 370 4.46 -32.26 13.64
CA ALA A 370 3.92 -31.02 14.17
C ALA A 370 3.75 -29.99 13.06
N ALA A 371 4.71 -29.87 12.15
CA ALA A 371 4.64 -28.98 10.99
C ALA A 371 3.43 -29.31 10.12
N ASP A 372 3.25 -30.58 9.75
CA ASP A 372 2.11 -31.03 8.92
C ASP A 372 0.76 -30.63 9.54
N ARG A 373 0.58 -30.89 10.84
CA ARG A 373 -0.65 -30.53 11.56
C ARG A 373 -0.90 -29.01 11.55
N HIS A 374 0.12 -28.20 11.82
CA HIS A 374 -0.03 -26.76 11.84
C HIS A 374 -0.30 -26.20 10.44
N LEU A 375 0.43 -26.66 9.42
CA LEU A 375 0.25 -26.23 8.04
C LEU A 375 -1.09 -26.65 7.46
N GLU A 376 -1.64 -27.82 7.91
CA GLU A 376 -3.02 -28.19 7.58
C GLU A 376 -4.04 -27.19 8.10
N HIS A 377 -3.89 -26.71 9.35
CA HIS A 377 -4.77 -25.67 9.90
C HIS A 377 -4.60 -24.35 9.16
N ALA A 378 -3.38 -23.94 8.83
CA ALA A 378 -3.11 -22.74 8.03
C ALA A 378 -3.73 -22.81 6.63
N ALA A 379 -3.79 -24.00 6.03
CA ALA A 379 -4.35 -24.24 4.69
C ALA A 379 -5.88 -24.26 4.64
N LYS A 380 -6.60 -24.20 5.77
CA LYS A 380 -8.06 -24.19 5.78
C LYS A 380 -8.63 -22.89 5.22
N LEU A 381 -9.34 -22.98 4.11
CA LEU A 381 -9.97 -21.87 3.41
C LEU A 381 -11.43 -21.73 3.83
N ARG A 382 -11.85 -20.50 4.20
CA ARG A 382 -13.27 -20.16 4.32
C ARG A 382 -13.86 -19.87 2.93
N ARG A 383 -15.07 -20.33 2.66
CA ARG A 383 -15.79 -19.95 1.43
C ARG A 383 -15.95 -18.43 1.36
N GLY A 384 -15.64 -17.84 0.18
CA GLY A 384 -15.72 -16.40 -0.02
C GLY A 384 -14.61 -15.59 0.67
N ALA A 385 -13.51 -16.22 1.07
CA ALA A 385 -12.36 -15.51 1.64
C ALA A 385 -11.79 -14.48 0.65
N PRO A 386 -11.37 -13.30 1.13
CA PRO A 386 -10.70 -12.28 0.30
C PRO A 386 -9.43 -12.83 -0.35
N PRO A 387 -8.99 -12.24 -1.49
CA PRO A 387 -7.82 -12.72 -2.22
C PRO A 387 -6.56 -12.90 -1.36
N LEU A 388 -6.23 -11.93 -0.50
CA LEU A 388 -5.06 -12.02 0.40
C LEU A 388 -5.16 -13.20 1.38
N ALA A 389 -6.35 -13.47 1.93
CA ALA A 389 -6.55 -14.61 2.83
C ALA A 389 -6.46 -15.94 2.07
N ARG A 390 -6.90 -15.99 0.81
CA ARG A 390 -6.73 -17.15 -0.07
C ARG A 390 -5.25 -17.42 -0.35
N ALA A 391 -4.49 -16.37 -0.70
CA ALA A 391 -3.06 -16.48 -0.93
C ALA A 391 -2.30 -17.00 0.30
N ALA A 392 -2.60 -16.48 1.49
CA ALA A 392 -2.00 -16.93 2.75
C ALA A 392 -2.31 -18.41 3.05
N SER A 393 -3.55 -18.84 2.81
CA SER A 393 -3.95 -20.24 2.98
C SER A 393 -3.26 -21.16 1.95
N LEU A 394 -3.10 -20.70 0.71
CA LEU A 394 -2.39 -21.45 -0.34
C LEU A 394 -0.89 -21.53 -0.06
N LEU A 395 -0.31 -20.51 0.60
CA LEU A 395 1.07 -20.61 1.11
C LEU A 395 1.20 -21.71 2.18
N GLY A 396 0.27 -21.81 3.12
CA GLY A 396 0.24 -22.90 4.09
C GLY A 396 0.18 -24.28 3.41
N LYS A 397 -0.62 -24.38 2.34
CA LYS A 397 -0.72 -25.60 1.52
C LYS A 397 0.58 -25.87 0.76
N ALA A 398 1.22 -24.87 0.18
CA ALA A 398 2.48 -25.02 -0.56
C ALA A 398 3.59 -25.53 0.36
N LEU A 399 3.76 -24.93 1.54
CA LEU A 399 4.74 -25.37 2.54
C LEU A 399 4.47 -26.79 3.05
N ARG A 400 3.20 -27.17 3.22
CA ARG A 400 2.81 -28.53 3.59
C ARG A 400 3.19 -29.53 2.51
N SER A 401 2.90 -29.23 1.24
CA SER A 401 3.26 -30.08 0.10
C SER A 401 4.78 -30.19 -0.07
N GLU A 402 5.53 -29.09 0.10
CA GLU A 402 7.01 -29.09 0.10
C GLU A 402 7.55 -30.05 1.18
N ALA A 403 7.06 -29.93 2.43
CA ALA A 403 7.47 -30.79 3.54
C ALA A 403 7.15 -32.27 3.31
N GLY A 404 6.09 -32.56 2.56
CA GLY A 404 5.66 -33.90 2.15
C GLY A 404 6.32 -34.40 0.85
N ALA A 405 7.25 -33.66 0.25
CA ALA A 405 7.85 -33.91 -1.05
C ALA A 405 6.84 -34.03 -2.23
N ASP A 406 5.65 -33.43 -2.08
CA ASP A 406 4.65 -33.32 -3.15
C ASP A 406 4.90 -32.06 -3.97
N VAL A 407 5.85 -32.14 -4.89
CA VAL A 407 6.25 -31.01 -5.74
C VAL A 407 5.09 -30.51 -6.61
N ARG A 408 4.27 -31.40 -7.16
CA ARG A 408 3.14 -31.00 -8.00
C ARG A 408 2.09 -30.22 -7.18
N GLY A 409 1.77 -30.71 -5.99
CA GLY A 409 0.86 -30.03 -5.08
C GLY A 409 1.38 -28.67 -4.61
N MET A 410 2.70 -28.58 -4.35
CA MET A 410 3.37 -27.35 -3.99
C MET A 410 3.27 -26.30 -5.11
N LEU A 411 3.70 -26.65 -6.33
CA LEU A 411 3.65 -25.72 -7.48
C LEU A 411 2.22 -25.29 -7.80
N ALA A 412 1.25 -26.22 -7.80
CA ALA A 412 -0.15 -25.90 -8.01
C ALA A 412 -0.75 -25.00 -6.91
N ALA A 413 -0.22 -25.07 -5.68
CA ALA A 413 -0.62 -24.14 -4.62
C ALA A 413 0.02 -22.77 -4.79
N CYS A 414 1.29 -22.71 -5.21
CA CYS A 414 1.98 -21.46 -5.54
C CYS A 414 1.26 -20.71 -6.66
N ASP A 415 0.98 -21.38 -7.78
CA ASP A 415 0.31 -20.78 -8.94
C ASP A 415 -1.04 -20.18 -8.55
N ARG A 416 -1.90 -20.96 -7.87
CA ARG A 416 -3.21 -20.45 -7.42
C ARG A 416 -3.11 -19.33 -6.39
N GLY A 417 -2.06 -19.34 -5.57
CA GLY A 417 -1.79 -18.26 -4.62
C GLY A 417 -1.43 -16.96 -5.33
N LEU A 418 -0.59 -17.05 -6.36
CA LEU A 418 -0.23 -15.91 -7.21
C LEU A 418 -1.43 -15.43 -8.04
N ASP A 419 -2.27 -16.33 -8.58
CA ASP A 419 -3.51 -15.95 -9.28
C ASP A 419 -4.47 -15.16 -8.36
N ALA A 420 -4.59 -15.56 -7.09
CA ALA A 420 -5.40 -14.81 -6.13
C ALA A 420 -4.84 -13.40 -5.86
N LEU A 421 -3.52 -13.24 -5.89
CA LEU A 421 -2.88 -11.93 -5.75
C LEU A 421 -3.02 -11.09 -7.01
N ASP A 422 -3.04 -11.69 -8.20
CA ASP A 422 -3.35 -10.98 -9.45
C ASP A 422 -4.77 -10.43 -9.44
N GLU A 423 -5.76 -11.21 -9.02
CA GLU A 423 -7.12 -10.71 -8.82
C GLU A 423 -7.15 -9.48 -7.88
N HIS A 424 -6.41 -9.57 -6.77
CA HIS A 424 -6.30 -8.47 -5.82
C HIS A 424 -5.68 -7.22 -6.45
N ARG A 425 -4.58 -7.38 -7.19
CA ARG A 425 -3.84 -6.30 -7.84
C ARG A 425 -4.65 -5.61 -8.93
N LEU A 426 -5.44 -6.35 -9.70
CA LEU A 426 -6.30 -5.79 -10.76
C LEU A 426 -7.39 -4.85 -10.20
N THR A 427 -7.75 -4.94 -8.93
CA THR A 427 -8.68 -3.98 -8.30
C THR A 427 -8.06 -2.59 -8.09
N MET A 428 -6.73 -2.47 -8.19
CA MET A 428 -5.97 -1.26 -7.88
C MET A 428 -5.61 -0.51 -9.16
N GLY A 429 -6.00 0.75 -9.27
CA GLY A 429 -5.65 1.60 -10.41
C GLY A 429 -4.26 2.23 -10.31
N ALA A 430 -3.82 2.57 -9.08
CA ALA A 430 -2.53 3.20 -8.85
C ALA A 430 -1.36 2.21 -9.01
N THR A 431 -0.33 2.60 -9.76
CA THR A 431 0.89 1.81 -9.95
C THR A 431 1.58 1.50 -8.63
N GLU A 432 1.61 2.46 -7.69
CA GLU A 432 2.20 2.28 -6.37
C GLU A 432 1.53 1.13 -5.59
N LEU A 433 0.19 1.09 -5.56
CA LEU A 433 -0.53 0.02 -4.86
C LEU A 433 -0.27 -1.34 -5.48
N ARG A 434 -0.27 -1.42 -6.81
CA ARG A 434 0.01 -2.68 -7.51
C ARG A 434 1.41 -3.20 -7.21
N ALA A 435 2.41 -2.32 -7.26
CA ALA A 435 3.80 -2.69 -6.98
C ALA A 435 3.99 -3.16 -5.52
N ARG A 436 3.42 -2.44 -4.56
CA ARG A 436 3.52 -2.82 -3.14
C ARG A 436 2.77 -4.10 -2.80
N ALA A 437 1.63 -4.35 -3.45
CA ALA A 437 0.84 -5.57 -3.23
C ALA A 437 1.59 -6.87 -3.61
N THR A 438 2.61 -6.80 -4.45
CA THR A 438 3.42 -7.96 -4.82
C THR A 438 4.19 -8.56 -3.64
N ALA A 439 4.49 -7.78 -2.60
CA ALA A 439 5.17 -8.26 -1.40
C ALA A 439 4.46 -9.47 -0.74
N HIS A 440 3.13 -9.53 -0.86
CA HIS A 440 2.33 -10.62 -0.28
C HIS A 440 2.57 -12.00 -0.93
N GLY A 441 3.15 -12.04 -2.14
CA GLY A 441 3.41 -13.28 -2.87
C GLY A 441 4.88 -13.71 -2.93
N ALA A 442 5.79 -12.92 -2.37
CA ALA A 442 7.23 -13.16 -2.47
C ALA A 442 7.64 -14.58 -2.05
N GLU A 443 7.02 -15.14 -1.02
CA GLU A 443 7.36 -16.48 -0.53
C GLU A 443 6.82 -17.58 -1.45
N LEU A 444 5.63 -17.42 -2.02
CA LEU A 444 5.08 -18.36 -3.02
C LEU A 444 5.97 -18.39 -4.26
N ALA A 445 6.40 -17.23 -4.76
CA ALA A 445 7.31 -17.12 -5.89
C ALA A 445 8.67 -17.79 -5.57
N ARG A 446 9.23 -17.53 -4.39
CA ARG A 446 10.51 -18.10 -3.95
C ARG A 446 10.48 -19.62 -3.87
N LEU A 447 9.40 -20.22 -3.39
CA LEU A 447 9.22 -21.68 -3.37
C LEU A 447 9.28 -22.26 -4.78
N ALA A 448 8.59 -21.64 -5.74
CA ALA A 448 8.58 -22.09 -7.13
C ALA A 448 9.96 -21.93 -7.81
N LEU A 449 10.66 -20.83 -7.53
CA LEU A 449 12.02 -20.58 -8.05
C LEU A 449 13.03 -21.58 -7.49
N ARG A 450 13.00 -21.87 -6.18
CA ARG A 450 13.87 -22.88 -5.56
C ARG A 450 13.71 -24.26 -6.20
N GLU A 451 12.51 -24.67 -6.50
CA GLU A 451 12.25 -25.95 -7.15
C GLU A 451 12.84 -26.02 -8.55
N ALA A 452 12.66 -24.95 -9.35
CA ALA A 452 13.27 -24.88 -10.67
C ALA A 452 14.82 -24.94 -10.59
N LEU A 453 15.43 -24.28 -9.60
CA LEU A 453 16.87 -24.34 -9.34
C LEU A 453 17.34 -25.72 -8.92
N GLN A 454 16.63 -26.41 -8.04
CA GLN A 454 16.98 -27.78 -7.59
C GLN A 454 16.99 -28.77 -8.76
N ARG A 455 16.08 -28.60 -9.71
CA ARG A 455 16.02 -29.38 -10.95
C ARG A 455 17.01 -28.94 -12.01
N LYS A 456 17.67 -27.79 -11.83
CA LYS A 456 18.51 -27.14 -12.84
C LYS A 456 17.76 -26.86 -14.15
N ASP A 457 16.47 -26.61 -14.06
CA ASP A 457 15.59 -26.32 -15.20
C ASP A 457 15.59 -24.81 -15.48
N ALA A 458 16.46 -24.39 -16.39
CA ALA A 458 16.64 -23.00 -16.76
C ALA A 458 15.36 -22.38 -17.37
N ARG A 459 14.59 -23.17 -18.14
CA ARG A 459 13.34 -22.70 -18.78
C ARG A 459 12.25 -22.47 -17.72
N GLN A 460 12.10 -23.42 -16.79
CA GLN A 460 11.17 -23.25 -15.69
C GLN A 460 11.58 -22.10 -14.76
N LEU A 461 12.88 -21.92 -14.51
CA LEU A 461 13.35 -20.80 -13.72
C LEU A 461 12.99 -19.46 -14.35
N LEU A 462 13.21 -19.30 -15.66
CA LEU A 462 12.81 -18.11 -16.43
C LEU A 462 11.28 -17.89 -16.37
N LEU A 463 10.48 -18.91 -16.64
CA LEU A 463 9.02 -18.83 -16.59
C LEU A 463 8.51 -18.40 -15.20
N ARG A 464 9.08 -18.97 -14.12
CA ARG A 464 8.69 -18.65 -12.74
C ARG A 464 9.15 -17.26 -12.30
N SER A 465 10.31 -16.80 -12.77
CA SER A 465 10.77 -15.43 -12.55
C SER A 465 9.81 -14.43 -13.19
N GLU A 466 9.49 -14.61 -14.46
CA GLU A 466 8.60 -13.72 -15.22
C GLU A 466 7.16 -13.72 -14.70
N ARG A 467 6.69 -14.81 -14.09
CA ARG A 467 5.37 -14.87 -13.44
C ARG A 467 5.25 -13.88 -12.28
N TRP A 468 6.35 -13.41 -11.74
CA TRP A 468 6.38 -12.58 -10.55
C TRP A 468 7.00 -11.20 -10.75
N ARG A 469 7.96 -11.06 -11.67
CA ARG A 469 8.76 -9.84 -11.90
C ARG A 469 7.99 -8.79 -12.68
N ALA A 470 8.12 -7.51 -12.26
CA ALA A 470 7.60 -6.32 -12.94
C ALA A 470 6.12 -6.41 -13.35
N THR A 471 5.35 -7.19 -12.62
CA THR A 471 3.94 -7.46 -12.96
C THR A 471 3.04 -6.24 -12.75
N ALA A 472 3.45 -5.28 -11.91
CA ALA A 472 2.75 -4.01 -11.74
C ALA A 472 2.83 -3.12 -12.99
N LEU A 473 3.83 -3.33 -13.83
CA LEU A 473 4.06 -2.59 -15.09
C LEU A 473 3.31 -3.19 -16.29
N ALA A 474 2.64 -4.33 -16.12
CA ALA A 474 1.90 -4.96 -17.21
C ALA A 474 0.63 -4.19 -17.63
N VAL A 475 0.15 -3.28 -16.78
CA VAL A 475 -1.08 -2.49 -17.01
C VAL A 475 -0.82 -1.03 -16.67
N PRO A 476 -1.25 -0.05 -17.52
CA PRO A 476 -1.12 1.37 -17.21
C PRO A 476 -1.82 1.78 -15.91
N ALA A 477 -1.37 2.86 -15.28
CA ALA A 477 -2.08 3.49 -14.18
C ALA A 477 -3.47 3.95 -14.64
N VAL A 478 -4.46 3.78 -13.76
CA VAL A 478 -5.81 4.29 -14.01
C VAL A 478 -5.90 5.72 -13.51
N ARG A 479 -6.44 6.61 -14.33
CA ARG A 479 -6.68 7.99 -13.92
C ARG A 479 -7.80 8.04 -12.88
N PRO A 480 -7.63 8.83 -11.79
CA PRO A 480 -8.70 9.02 -10.83
C PRO A 480 -9.93 9.67 -11.46
N PRO A 481 -11.15 9.28 -11.09
CA PRO A 481 -12.34 10.02 -11.49
C PRO A 481 -12.28 11.44 -10.90
N GLY A 482 -12.42 12.47 -11.74
CA GLY A 482 -12.38 13.87 -11.28
C GLY A 482 -11.01 14.56 -11.38
N ASP A 483 -10.27 14.31 -12.45
CA ASP A 483 -8.92 14.83 -12.74
C ASP A 483 -8.69 16.34 -12.45
N GLY A 484 -9.74 17.19 -12.42
CA GLY A 484 -9.58 18.63 -12.22
C GLY A 484 -8.89 19.01 -10.91
N GLN A 485 -9.20 18.33 -9.80
CA GLN A 485 -8.55 18.62 -8.51
C GLN A 485 -7.11 18.10 -8.47
N LEU A 486 -6.83 16.94 -9.03
CA LEU A 486 -5.47 16.41 -9.13
C LEU A 486 -4.58 17.36 -9.96
N ILE A 487 -5.10 17.85 -11.09
CA ILE A 487 -4.40 18.83 -11.94
C ILE A 487 -4.13 20.12 -11.17
N ALA A 488 -5.11 20.61 -10.41
CA ALA A 488 -4.96 21.83 -9.61
C ALA A 488 -3.92 21.64 -8.48
N ASP A 489 -3.95 20.49 -7.78
CA ASP A 489 -3.00 20.20 -6.71
C ASP A 489 -1.56 20.00 -7.26
N LEU A 490 -1.38 19.36 -8.42
CA LEU A 490 -0.09 19.27 -9.11
C LEU A 490 0.41 20.65 -9.57
N ALA A 491 -0.46 21.52 -10.07
CA ALA A 491 -0.09 22.88 -10.44
C ALA A 491 0.31 23.72 -9.22
N ALA A 492 -0.43 23.63 -8.12
CA ALA A 492 -0.10 24.27 -6.86
C ALA A 492 1.23 23.75 -6.29
N LEU A 493 1.47 22.44 -6.36
CA LEU A 493 2.74 21.82 -5.94
C LEU A 493 3.94 22.38 -6.74
N ARG A 494 3.80 22.52 -8.06
CA ARG A 494 4.82 23.14 -8.92
C ARG A 494 5.11 24.59 -8.51
N ASP A 495 4.06 25.40 -8.26
CA ASP A 495 4.26 26.80 -7.85
C ASP A 495 4.97 26.87 -6.49
N VAL A 496 4.57 26.06 -5.51
CA VAL A 496 5.23 26.04 -4.19
C VAL A 496 6.68 25.62 -4.31
N ALA A 497 6.99 24.56 -5.07
CA ALA A 497 8.35 24.10 -5.28
C ALA A 497 9.21 25.18 -6.01
N ARG A 498 8.67 25.82 -7.05
CA ARG A 498 9.34 26.94 -7.75
C ARG A 498 9.60 28.12 -6.81
N ARG A 499 8.66 28.48 -5.93
CA ARG A 499 8.83 29.54 -4.94
C ARG A 499 9.93 29.21 -3.93
N LEU A 500 10.01 27.99 -3.44
CA LEU A 500 11.08 27.51 -2.55
C LEU A 500 12.46 27.67 -3.23
N GLU A 501 12.56 27.33 -4.51
CA GLU A 501 13.81 27.45 -5.26
C GLU A 501 14.19 28.91 -5.54
N THR A 502 13.22 29.79 -5.89
CA THR A 502 13.50 31.17 -6.32
C THR A 502 13.65 32.15 -5.16
N SER A 503 13.02 31.92 -4.02
CA SER A 503 13.13 32.76 -2.85
C SER A 503 14.49 32.67 -2.14
N GLY A 504 15.24 31.60 -2.38
CA GLY A 504 16.47 31.31 -1.63
C GLY A 504 16.24 31.11 -0.12
N GLU A 505 14.98 30.96 0.29
CA GLU A 505 14.63 30.76 1.69
C GLU A 505 14.95 29.33 2.14
N ASP A 506 15.76 29.21 3.17
CA ASP A 506 16.01 27.93 3.83
C ASP A 506 14.75 27.49 4.56
N LEU A 507 14.50 26.17 4.63
CA LEU A 507 13.43 25.55 5.42
C LEU A 507 13.53 25.88 6.93
N SER A 508 14.66 26.41 7.40
CA SER A 508 14.85 26.91 8.75
C SER A 508 14.15 28.26 9.03
N THR A 509 13.80 29.02 7.97
CA THR A 509 13.06 30.28 8.13
C THR A 509 11.56 30.01 8.31
N PRO A 510 10.82 30.91 9.00
CA PRO A 510 9.37 30.74 9.15
C PRO A 510 8.62 30.66 7.82
N ALA A 511 9.03 31.45 6.81
CA ALA A 511 8.44 31.46 5.48
C ALA A 511 8.79 30.17 4.70
N GLY A 512 10.06 29.75 4.69
CA GLY A 512 10.48 28.49 4.08
C GLY A 512 9.82 27.26 4.75
N ALA A 513 9.70 27.27 6.09
CA ALA A 513 8.98 26.24 6.83
C ALA A 513 7.48 26.20 6.47
N ALA A 514 6.84 27.36 6.21
CA ALA A 514 5.44 27.41 5.77
C ALA A 514 5.28 26.82 4.37
N LEU A 515 6.15 27.19 3.42
CA LEU A 515 6.16 26.61 2.07
C LEU A 515 6.42 25.10 2.10
N GLY A 516 7.36 24.64 2.94
CA GLY A 516 7.65 23.23 3.11
C GLY A 516 6.48 22.42 3.72
N ARG A 517 5.69 23.02 4.61
CA ARG A 517 4.44 22.40 5.10
C ARG A 517 3.39 22.32 4.00
N GLU A 518 3.23 23.37 3.21
CA GLU A 518 2.28 23.41 2.10
C GLU A 518 2.68 22.40 1.01
N GLN A 519 3.96 22.28 0.69
CA GLN A 519 4.46 21.27 -0.23
C GLN A 519 4.06 19.85 0.24
N ARG A 520 4.34 19.51 1.48
CA ARG A 520 3.95 18.19 2.05
C ARG A 520 2.45 17.98 2.00
N ARG A 521 1.66 18.98 2.34
CA ARG A 521 0.19 18.92 2.26
C ARG A 521 -0.29 18.58 0.84
N LEU A 522 0.30 19.23 -0.17
CA LEU A 522 -0.05 19.01 -1.58
C LEU A 522 0.45 17.64 -2.07
N GLU A 523 1.65 17.21 -1.68
CA GLU A 523 2.16 15.87 -1.97
C GLU A 523 1.20 14.79 -1.40
N ASP A 524 0.76 14.94 -0.15
CA ASP A 524 -0.21 14.04 0.49
C ASP A 524 -1.57 14.06 -0.23
N ALA A 525 -2.04 15.23 -0.68
CA ALA A 525 -3.29 15.37 -1.42
C ALA A 525 -3.22 14.65 -2.78
N VAL A 526 -2.16 14.90 -3.57
CA VAL A 526 -1.91 14.25 -4.87
C VAL A 526 -1.88 12.73 -4.70
N ARG A 527 -1.07 12.26 -3.76
CA ARG A 527 -0.94 10.81 -3.49
C ARG A 527 -2.26 10.19 -3.05
N SER A 528 -2.96 10.84 -2.11
CA SER A 528 -4.26 10.36 -1.62
C SER A 528 -5.31 10.24 -2.73
N GLN A 529 -5.33 11.18 -3.68
CA GLN A 529 -6.24 11.12 -4.83
C GLN A 529 -5.88 9.96 -5.77
N THR A 530 -4.60 9.79 -6.08
CA THR A 530 -4.13 8.72 -6.97
C THR A 530 -4.40 7.33 -6.38
N LEU A 531 -4.18 7.15 -5.07
CA LEU A 531 -4.44 5.87 -4.39
C LEU A 531 -5.92 5.46 -4.40
N LYS A 532 -6.85 6.39 -4.62
CA LYS A 532 -8.30 6.11 -4.76
C LYS A 532 -8.70 5.61 -6.15
N ALA A 533 -7.80 5.63 -7.14
CA ALA A 533 -8.09 5.13 -8.47
C ALA A 533 -8.35 3.63 -8.44
N ARG A 534 -9.50 3.21 -8.98
CA ARG A 534 -9.88 1.79 -9.09
C ARG A 534 -9.28 1.18 -10.35
N GLY A 535 -8.91 -0.10 -10.27
CA GLY A 535 -8.39 -0.84 -11.41
C GLY A 535 -9.43 -1.06 -12.51
N HIS A 536 -8.97 -1.63 -13.61
CA HIS A 536 -9.82 -2.04 -14.72
C HIS A 536 -10.50 -3.38 -14.39
N ASP A 537 -11.64 -3.66 -15.06
CA ASP A 537 -12.23 -5.00 -15.00
C ASP A 537 -11.26 -6.05 -15.56
N ALA A 538 -11.33 -7.27 -15.04
CA ALA A 538 -10.41 -8.38 -15.31
C ALA A 538 -10.20 -8.77 -16.80
N ALA A 539 -10.93 -8.15 -17.73
CA ALA A 539 -10.81 -8.38 -19.18
C ALA A 539 -9.51 -7.83 -19.79
N ALA A 540 -8.72 -7.02 -19.08
CA ALA A 540 -7.47 -6.42 -19.56
C ALA A 540 -6.20 -7.15 -19.08
N SER A 541 -6.30 -8.41 -18.71
CA SER A 541 -5.13 -9.21 -18.32
C SER A 541 -4.18 -9.37 -19.52
N ALA A 542 -2.91 -9.02 -19.33
CA ALA A 542 -1.89 -9.34 -20.34
C ALA A 542 -1.86 -10.87 -20.58
N PRO A 543 -1.60 -11.31 -21.82
CA PRO A 543 -1.45 -12.73 -22.08
C PRO A 543 -0.35 -13.33 -21.20
N PRO A 544 -0.46 -14.61 -20.80
CA PRO A 544 0.57 -15.26 -20.02
C PRO A 544 1.91 -15.26 -20.79
N PHE A 545 3.01 -15.04 -20.06
CA PHE A 545 4.34 -15.08 -20.64
C PHE A 545 4.68 -16.48 -21.16
N ASP A 546 5.20 -16.54 -22.40
CA ASP A 546 5.62 -17.78 -23.05
C ASP A 546 7.12 -17.72 -23.40
N VAL A 547 7.87 -18.71 -22.95
CA VAL A 547 9.33 -18.80 -23.16
C VAL A 547 9.67 -19.09 -24.63
N GLU A 548 8.86 -19.87 -25.35
CA GLU A 548 9.09 -20.15 -26.76
C GLU A 548 8.84 -18.90 -27.64
N GLU A 549 7.79 -18.15 -27.31
CA GLU A 549 7.50 -16.86 -27.95
C GLU A 549 8.64 -15.86 -27.73
N LEU A 550 9.22 -15.81 -26.52
CA LEU A 550 10.42 -15.01 -26.23
C LEU A 550 11.61 -15.44 -27.10
N ILE A 551 11.88 -16.74 -27.15
CA ILE A 551 12.99 -17.31 -27.93
C ILE A 551 12.85 -16.97 -29.41
N ASP A 552 11.64 -17.04 -29.95
CA ASP A 552 11.36 -16.70 -31.35
C ASP A 552 11.57 -15.20 -31.63
N GLU A 553 11.15 -14.31 -30.73
CA GLU A 553 11.29 -12.87 -30.91
C GLU A 553 12.74 -12.37 -30.71
N LEU A 554 13.54 -13.06 -29.92
CA LEU A 554 14.94 -12.72 -29.70
C LEU A 554 15.76 -12.81 -30.99
N GLY A 555 15.51 -13.81 -31.85
CA GLY A 555 16.30 -14.03 -33.06
C GLY A 555 17.81 -14.14 -32.76
N GLU A 556 18.61 -13.20 -33.27
CA GLU A 556 20.05 -13.11 -33.01
C GLU A 556 20.39 -12.38 -31.69
N THR A 557 19.43 -11.78 -31.04
CA THR A 557 19.62 -11.06 -29.76
C THR A 557 19.79 -12.05 -28.63
N VAL A 558 20.78 -11.83 -27.80
CA VAL A 558 21.02 -12.63 -26.60
C VAL A 558 20.26 -12.03 -25.42
N LEU A 559 19.63 -12.84 -24.60
CA LEU A 559 19.04 -12.39 -23.33
C LEU A 559 19.83 -12.92 -22.16
N VAL A 560 20.07 -12.04 -21.18
CA VAL A 560 20.59 -12.40 -19.86
C VAL A 560 19.60 -11.95 -18.81
N GLU A 561 18.89 -12.89 -18.21
CA GLU A 561 18.06 -12.62 -17.05
C GLU A 561 18.79 -12.99 -15.77
N LEU A 562 18.97 -11.98 -14.90
CA LEU A 562 19.56 -12.16 -13.59
C LEU A 562 18.44 -12.40 -12.57
N ILE A 563 18.49 -13.51 -11.85
CA ILE A 563 17.45 -13.95 -10.94
C ILE A 563 18.04 -14.10 -9.53
N GLU A 564 17.43 -13.46 -8.55
CA GLU A 564 17.80 -13.60 -7.14
C GLU A 564 16.95 -14.70 -6.49
N VAL A 565 17.64 -15.64 -5.84
CA VAL A 565 17.01 -16.60 -4.92
C VAL A 565 17.91 -16.76 -3.70
N ASP A 566 17.37 -16.44 -2.52
CA ASP A 566 18.06 -16.60 -1.23
C ASP A 566 19.44 -15.91 -1.16
N ASP A 567 19.51 -14.65 -1.59
CA ASP A 567 20.71 -13.79 -1.69
C ASP A 567 21.79 -14.33 -2.67
N VAL A 568 21.44 -15.29 -3.50
CA VAL A 568 22.31 -15.77 -4.58
C VAL A 568 21.77 -15.31 -5.92
N LEU A 569 22.65 -14.74 -6.72
CA LEU A 569 22.38 -14.33 -8.09
C LEU A 569 22.64 -15.48 -9.06
N TYR A 570 21.68 -15.74 -9.91
CA TYR A 570 21.75 -16.69 -11.01
C TYR A 570 21.57 -15.95 -12.32
N ALA A 571 22.25 -16.39 -13.38
CA ALA A 571 22.07 -15.85 -14.74
C ALA A 571 21.44 -16.94 -15.61
N VAL A 572 20.30 -16.63 -16.20
CA VAL A 572 19.69 -17.40 -17.28
C VAL A 572 20.07 -16.72 -18.58
N VAL A 573 20.84 -17.41 -19.43
CA VAL A 573 21.26 -16.95 -20.75
C VAL A 573 20.42 -17.64 -21.81
N VAL A 574 19.74 -16.85 -22.66
CA VAL A 574 19.04 -17.36 -23.84
C VAL A 574 19.79 -16.93 -25.07
N ARG A 575 20.34 -17.91 -25.80
CA ARG A 575 21.11 -17.71 -27.03
C ARG A 575 20.94 -18.92 -27.97
N ASP A 576 20.85 -18.68 -29.25
CA ASP A 576 20.77 -19.75 -30.27
C ASP A 576 19.66 -20.79 -29.93
N ARG A 577 18.51 -20.33 -29.46
CA ARG A 577 17.37 -21.12 -28.95
C ARG A 577 17.67 -22.00 -27.73
N GLN A 578 18.85 -21.88 -27.15
CA GLN A 578 19.25 -22.60 -25.92
C GLN A 578 19.06 -21.71 -24.70
N VAL A 579 18.56 -22.31 -23.64
CA VAL A 579 18.42 -21.64 -22.32
C VAL A 579 19.39 -22.29 -21.35
N ARG A 580 20.35 -21.54 -20.87
CA ARG A 580 21.43 -22.01 -19.97
C ARG A 580 21.34 -21.31 -18.63
N LEU A 581 21.68 -22.04 -17.57
CA LEU A 581 21.67 -21.55 -16.18
C LEU A 581 23.09 -21.52 -15.63
N HIS A 582 23.48 -20.37 -15.08
CA HIS A 582 24.75 -20.16 -14.39
C HIS A 582 24.52 -19.66 -12.98
N THR A 583 25.31 -20.17 -12.03
CA THR A 583 25.39 -19.58 -10.69
C THR A 583 26.43 -18.47 -10.72
N VAL A 584 26.06 -17.26 -10.32
CA VAL A 584 26.96 -16.10 -10.34
C VAL A 584 27.63 -15.91 -8.98
N GLY A 585 26.85 -15.67 -7.92
CA GLY A 585 27.39 -15.41 -6.59
C GLY A 585 26.43 -14.64 -5.69
N PRO A 586 26.87 -14.13 -4.54
CA PRO A 586 26.02 -13.37 -3.61
C PRO A 586 25.54 -12.06 -4.23
N LEU A 587 24.24 -11.77 -4.14
CA LEU A 587 23.65 -10.49 -4.59
C LEU A 587 24.27 -9.31 -3.82
N SER A 588 24.53 -9.48 -2.53
CA SER A 588 25.17 -8.48 -1.69
C SER A 588 26.54 -8.03 -2.22
N ALA A 589 27.33 -8.94 -2.77
CA ALA A 589 28.62 -8.62 -3.42
C ALA A 589 28.41 -7.81 -4.70
N ALA A 590 27.44 -8.19 -5.54
CA ALA A 590 27.10 -7.46 -6.75
C ALA A 590 26.63 -6.03 -6.41
N ALA A 591 25.72 -5.87 -5.45
CA ALA A 591 25.23 -4.57 -5.00
C ALA A 591 26.36 -3.65 -4.51
N HIS A 592 27.35 -4.19 -3.79
CA HIS A 592 28.50 -3.44 -3.31
C HIS A 592 29.38 -2.91 -4.47
N GLU A 593 29.63 -3.70 -5.50
CA GLU A 593 30.41 -3.26 -6.68
C GLU A 593 29.62 -2.23 -7.52
N VAL A 594 28.28 -2.32 -7.57
CA VAL A 594 27.42 -1.32 -8.21
C VAL A 594 27.55 0.04 -7.52
N GLU A 595 27.47 0.10 -6.19
CA GLU A 595 27.62 1.37 -5.46
C GLU A 595 29.02 1.97 -5.64
N ARG A 596 30.07 1.16 -5.71
CA ARG A 596 31.43 1.61 -6.04
C ARG A 596 31.50 2.24 -7.44
N ALA A 597 30.89 1.58 -8.43
CA ALA A 597 30.84 2.07 -9.80
C ALA A 597 30.09 3.41 -9.89
N ARG A 598 28.93 3.49 -9.26
CA ARG A 598 28.13 4.72 -9.20
C ARG A 598 28.87 5.86 -8.50
N PHE A 599 29.52 5.57 -7.37
CA PHE A 599 30.35 6.56 -6.67
C PHE A 599 31.46 7.09 -7.58
N ARG A 600 32.14 6.21 -8.32
CA ARG A 600 33.23 6.60 -9.22
C ARG A 600 32.75 7.47 -10.38
N LEU A 601 31.66 7.11 -11.01
CA LEU A 601 31.06 7.90 -12.09
C LEU A 601 30.62 9.28 -11.59
N ARG A 602 29.98 9.37 -10.42
CA ARG A 602 29.63 10.65 -9.77
C ARG A 602 30.85 11.52 -9.51
N TRP A 603 31.96 10.90 -9.13
CA TRP A 603 33.23 11.61 -8.90
C TRP A 603 33.77 12.25 -10.17
N LEU A 604 33.81 11.47 -11.25
CA LEU A 604 34.31 11.92 -12.55
C LEU A 604 33.37 12.95 -13.22
N ALA A 605 32.07 12.75 -13.14
CA ALA A 605 31.06 13.69 -13.67
C ALA A 605 31.21 15.11 -13.09
N ARG A 606 31.73 15.24 -11.86
CA ARG A 606 32.04 16.53 -11.22
C ARG A 606 33.39 17.11 -11.63
N GLY A 607 34.04 16.58 -12.65
CA GLY A 607 35.35 17.03 -13.10
C GLY A 607 36.48 16.84 -12.09
N ARG A 608 36.31 15.93 -11.13
CA ARG A 608 37.35 15.68 -10.12
C ARG A 608 38.44 14.77 -10.67
N PRO A 609 39.73 14.91 -10.17
CA PRO A 609 40.83 14.14 -10.66
C PRO A 609 40.59 12.62 -10.64
N PRO A 610 41.11 11.85 -11.62
CA PRO A 610 40.92 10.41 -11.71
C PRO A 610 41.79 9.64 -10.70
N THR A 611 41.68 9.95 -9.40
CA THR A 611 42.39 9.27 -8.31
C THR A 611 41.65 7.97 -7.93
N GLY A 612 42.38 6.89 -7.72
CA GLY A 612 41.80 5.57 -7.35
C GLY A 612 41.69 4.61 -8.54
N PRO A 613 40.93 3.50 -8.42
CA PRO A 613 40.81 2.48 -9.46
C PRO A 613 40.24 3.05 -10.76
N SER A 614 40.78 2.59 -11.89
CA SER A 614 40.26 2.98 -13.21
C SER A 614 38.88 2.40 -13.47
N LEU A 615 38.14 2.95 -14.44
CA LEU A 615 36.81 2.43 -14.81
C LEU A 615 36.89 1.00 -15.35
N GLU A 616 38.01 0.62 -16.00
CA GLU A 616 38.24 -0.74 -16.48
C GLU A 616 38.37 -1.74 -15.31
N VAL A 617 39.11 -1.38 -14.25
CA VAL A 617 39.22 -2.23 -13.04
C VAL A 617 37.87 -2.40 -12.35
N ILE A 618 37.09 -1.34 -12.27
CA ILE A 618 35.73 -1.38 -11.69
C ILE A 618 34.82 -2.22 -12.58
N GLY A 619 34.86 -2.02 -13.89
CA GLY A 619 34.11 -2.80 -14.87
C GLY A 619 34.43 -4.30 -14.81
N ALA A 620 35.70 -4.69 -14.68
CA ALA A 620 36.09 -6.09 -14.54
C ALA A 620 35.51 -6.73 -13.26
N ARG A 621 35.49 -5.99 -12.14
CA ARG A 621 34.87 -6.45 -10.90
C ARG A 621 33.34 -6.58 -11.04
N LEU A 622 32.71 -5.62 -11.69
CA LEU A 622 31.26 -5.67 -12.01
C LEU A 622 30.96 -6.89 -12.88
N SER A 623 31.74 -7.13 -13.93
CA SER A 623 31.55 -8.28 -14.82
C SER A 623 31.59 -9.61 -14.05
N THR A 624 32.58 -9.76 -13.17
CA THR A 624 32.69 -10.96 -12.33
C THR A 624 31.50 -11.09 -11.36
N ALA A 625 31.09 -10.00 -10.71
CA ALA A 625 30.03 -10.01 -9.69
C ALA A 625 28.63 -10.17 -10.26
N LEU A 626 28.40 -9.79 -11.53
CA LEU A 626 27.10 -9.80 -12.19
C LEU A 626 26.88 -10.96 -13.15
N LEU A 627 27.94 -11.38 -13.83
CA LEU A 627 27.86 -12.36 -14.90
C LEU A 627 28.63 -13.64 -14.57
N GLY A 628 29.75 -13.53 -13.85
CA GLY A 628 30.60 -14.69 -13.54
C GLY A 628 30.92 -15.53 -14.80
N ALA A 629 30.65 -16.82 -14.74
CA ALA A 629 30.85 -17.75 -15.86
C ALA A 629 29.87 -17.49 -17.04
N ALA A 630 28.73 -16.87 -16.81
CA ALA A 630 27.78 -16.56 -17.86
C ALA A 630 28.33 -15.62 -18.93
N ALA A 631 29.36 -14.80 -18.59
CA ALA A 631 30.01 -13.89 -19.54
C ALA A 631 30.56 -14.60 -20.80
N ALA A 632 31.04 -15.84 -20.67
CA ALA A 632 31.55 -16.61 -21.78
C ALA A 632 30.49 -17.09 -22.78
N ASP A 633 29.24 -17.18 -22.36
CA ASP A 633 28.12 -17.65 -23.19
C ASP A 633 27.37 -16.50 -23.93
N LEU A 634 27.77 -15.26 -23.72
CA LEU A 634 27.03 -14.11 -24.29
C LEU A 634 27.24 -13.90 -25.79
N GLY A 635 28.35 -14.43 -26.38
CA GLY A 635 28.74 -14.17 -27.78
C GLY A 635 28.89 -12.68 -28.07
N ASP A 636 28.72 -12.25 -29.34
CA ASP A 636 29.01 -10.86 -29.79
C ASP A 636 27.77 -10.07 -30.27
N GLY A 637 26.60 -10.69 -30.36
CA GLY A 637 25.34 -10.06 -30.85
C GLY A 637 24.76 -9.01 -29.93
N PRO A 638 23.66 -8.34 -30.34
CA PRO A 638 22.88 -7.45 -29.47
C PRO A 638 22.45 -8.17 -28.20
N LEU A 639 22.29 -7.43 -27.11
CA LEU A 639 22.01 -8.01 -25.81
C LEU A 639 20.84 -7.33 -25.10
N VAL A 640 20.00 -8.16 -24.50
CA VAL A 640 18.99 -7.71 -23.52
C VAL A 640 19.40 -8.19 -22.14
N VAL A 641 19.47 -7.27 -21.19
CA VAL A 641 19.73 -7.56 -19.79
C VAL A 641 18.46 -7.33 -18.97
N VAL A 642 18.06 -8.33 -18.22
CA VAL A 642 16.94 -8.26 -17.29
C VAL A 642 17.45 -8.48 -15.87
N PRO A 643 17.82 -7.39 -15.15
CA PRO A 643 18.34 -7.50 -13.80
C PRO A 643 17.20 -7.52 -12.76
N PRO A 644 17.43 -8.04 -11.55
CA PRO A 644 16.52 -7.83 -10.43
C PRO A 644 16.40 -6.33 -10.10
N SER A 645 15.29 -5.92 -9.50
CA SER A 645 14.97 -4.51 -9.24
C SER A 645 16.11 -3.74 -8.51
N ARG A 646 16.81 -4.40 -7.61
CA ARG A 646 17.97 -3.83 -6.88
C ARG A 646 19.18 -3.51 -7.76
N LEU A 647 19.27 -4.07 -8.95
CA LEU A 647 20.37 -3.88 -9.89
C LEU A 647 19.98 -3.10 -11.16
N GLN A 648 18.74 -2.57 -11.23
CA GLN A 648 18.26 -1.82 -12.39
C GLN A 648 19.07 -0.53 -12.66
N ALA A 649 19.42 0.18 -11.61
CA ALA A 649 20.16 1.44 -11.68
C ALA A 649 21.69 1.23 -11.86
N LEU A 650 22.11 0.21 -12.60
CA LEU A 650 23.48 -0.14 -12.82
C LEU A 650 24.00 0.50 -14.13
N PRO A 651 25.22 1.07 -14.13
CA PRO A 651 25.85 1.56 -15.34
C PRO A 651 26.40 0.40 -16.19
N TRP A 652 25.51 -0.28 -16.92
CA TRP A 652 25.81 -1.49 -17.70
C TRP A 652 26.94 -1.30 -18.72
N ALA A 653 27.10 -0.08 -19.19
CA ALA A 653 28.15 0.27 -20.13
C ALA A 653 29.59 0.12 -19.59
N LEU A 654 29.76 0.00 -18.24
CA LEU A 654 31.05 -0.28 -17.61
C LEU A 654 31.44 -1.76 -17.67
N VAL A 655 30.51 -2.66 -17.95
CA VAL A 655 30.77 -4.11 -17.92
C VAL A 655 31.52 -4.53 -19.20
N PRO A 656 32.79 -5.00 -19.10
CA PRO A 656 33.61 -5.29 -20.28
C PRO A 656 33.00 -6.33 -21.22
N ALA A 657 32.33 -7.35 -20.67
CA ALA A 657 31.63 -8.37 -21.47
C ALA A 657 30.51 -7.81 -22.36
N LEU A 658 30.09 -6.54 -22.12
CA LEU A 658 29.03 -5.83 -22.86
C LEU A 658 29.58 -4.71 -23.73
N ALA A 659 30.91 -4.52 -23.75
CA ALA A 659 31.55 -3.45 -24.51
C ALA A 659 31.37 -3.63 -26.02
N GLY A 660 31.14 -2.51 -26.74
CA GLY A 660 30.97 -2.51 -28.21
C GLY A 660 29.66 -3.12 -28.71
N ARG A 661 28.73 -3.48 -27.82
CA ARG A 661 27.46 -4.11 -28.17
C ARG A 661 26.27 -3.15 -27.93
N ALA A 662 25.22 -3.34 -28.72
CA ALA A 662 23.92 -2.73 -28.42
C ALA A 662 23.30 -3.46 -27.21
N VAL A 663 23.19 -2.76 -26.08
CA VAL A 663 22.64 -3.29 -24.84
C VAL A 663 21.34 -2.61 -24.51
N SER A 664 20.25 -3.37 -24.43
CA SER A 664 18.98 -2.95 -23.88
C SER A 664 18.82 -3.50 -22.45
N VAL A 665 18.22 -2.71 -21.55
CA VAL A 665 17.85 -3.17 -20.21
C VAL A 665 16.33 -3.17 -20.09
N ALA A 666 15.78 -4.20 -19.49
CA ALA A 666 14.34 -4.28 -19.31
C ALA A 666 13.99 -4.69 -17.86
N PRO A 667 12.87 -4.22 -17.31
CA PRO A 667 12.40 -4.67 -15.99
C PRO A 667 12.06 -6.16 -15.94
N SER A 668 11.59 -6.73 -17.06
CA SER A 668 11.31 -8.15 -17.23
C SER A 668 11.42 -8.53 -18.71
N SER A 669 11.61 -9.81 -19.00
CA SER A 669 11.60 -10.34 -20.39
C SER A 669 10.24 -10.11 -21.04
N ALA A 670 9.14 -10.25 -20.32
CA ALA A 670 7.79 -9.93 -20.78
C ALA A 670 7.65 -8.45 -21.18
N THR A 671 8.22 -7.55 -20.41
CA THR A 671 8.21 -6.11 -20.71
C THR A 671 9.00 -5.78 -21.97
N TRP A 672 10.18 -6.41 -22.15
CA TRP A 672 10.96 -6.27 -23.38
C TRP A 672 10.20 -6.80 -24.60
N LEU A 673 9.61 -7.99 -24.48
CA LEU A 673 8.81 -8.61 -25.55
C LEU A 673 7.64 -7.70 -25.96
N TRP A 674 6.97 -7.10 -25.00
CA TRP A 674 5.91 -6.14 -25.28
C TRP A 674 6.44 -4.88 -25.97
N ALA A 675 7.53 -4.27 -25.47
CA ALA A 675 8.14 -3.08 -26.06
C ALA A 675 8.61 -3.34 -27.52
N ARG A 676 9.16 -4.53 -27.79
CA ARG A 676 9.60 -4.96 -29.12
C ARG A 676 8.47 -5.00 -30.15
N ARG A 677 7.25 -5.30 -29.71
CA ARG A 677 6.05 -5.39 -30.55
C ARG A 677 5.34 -4.06 -30.76
N LEU A 678 5.72 -3.04 -30.04
CA LEU A 678 5.16 -1.71 -30.25
C LEU A 678 5.54 -1.18 -31.61
N ARG A 679 4.54 -0.61 -32.30
CA ARG A 679 4.76 0.04 -33.60
C ARG A 679 4.98 1.53 -33.42
N PRO A 680 5.93 2.14 -34.15
CA PRO A 680 6.08 3.57 -34.13
C PRO A 680 4.79 4.26 -34.60
N PRO A 681 4.47 5.45 -34.09
CA PRO A 681 3.29 6.20 -34.50
C PRO A 681 3.42 6.65 -35.96
N ASN A 682 2.29 6.86 -36.61
CA ASN A 682 2.22 7.41 -37.97
C ASN A 682 2.73 8.85 -37.95
N GLY A 683 3.92 9.08 -38.49
CA GLY A 683 4.59 10.37 -38.49
C GLY A 683 5.72 10.46 -37.45
N ARG A 684 6.78 11.17 -37.83
CA ARG A 684 7.99 11.32 -37.01
C ARG A 684 7.98 12.66 -36.22
N ARG A 685 6.95 12.87 -35.40
CA ARG A 685 6.89 14.08 -34.58
C ARG A 685 7.97 14.01 -33.48
N VAL A 686 8.85 15.01 -33.51
CA VAL A 686 9.95 15.18 -32.53
C VAL A 686 9.63 16.34 -31.61
N VAL A 687 9.86 16.15 -30.31
CA VAL A 687 9.69 17.18 -29.29
C VAL A 687 11.02 17.37 -28.55
N LEU A 688 11.51 18.60 -28.53
CA LEU A 688 12.73 19.00 -27.86
C LEU A 688 12.39 19.96 -26.71
N VAL A 689 12.77 19.62 -25.50
CA VAL A 689 12.45 20.39 -24.28
C VAL A 689 13.74 20.84 -23.60
N LEU A 690 13.85 22.13 -23.30
CA LEU A 690 14.93 22.70 -22.48
C LEU A 690 14.38 23.22 -21.17
N GLY A 691 14.77 22.59 -20.07
CA GLY A 691 14.51 23.12 -18.73
C GLY A 691 15.38 24.30 -18.35
N PRO A 692 14.99 25.08 -17.33
CA PRO A 692 15.72 26.29 -16.92
C PRO A 692 17.09 25.94 -16.30
N GLY A 693 18.04 26.87 -16.45
CA GLY A 693 19.34 26.81 -15.76
C GLY A 693 20.41 25.92 -16.40
N LEU A 694 20.13 25.27 -17.53
CA LEU A 694 21.08 24.38 -18.24
C LEU A 694 21.78 25.15 -19.38
N THR A 695 22.98 25.63 -19.12
CA THR A 695 23.78 26.40 -20.15
C THR A 695 24.19 25.50 -21.31
N ALA A 696 24.72 24.30 -21.04
CA ALA A 696 25.09 23.32 -22.06
C ALA A 696 23.88 22.76 -22.80
N GLY A 697 22.76 22.56 -22.09
CA GLY A 697 21.49 22.10 -22.67
C GLY A 697 20.95 23.02 -23.78
N ARG A 698 21.20 24.34 -23.70
CA ARG A 698 20.85 25.27 -24.79
C ARG A 698 21.59 24.91 -26.09
N ALA A 699 22.91 24.65 -26.02
CA ALA A 699 23.69 24.26 -27.18
C ALA A 699 23.23 22.89 -27.73
N GLU A 700 22.91 21.98 -26.84
CA GLU A 700 22.37 20.67 -27.16
C GLU A 700 21.05 20.79 -27.97
N ILE A 701 20.06 21.50 -27.41
CA ILE A 701 18.75 21.67 -28.06
C ILE A 701 18.88 22.42 -29.39
N SER A 702 19.76 23.43 -29.49
CA SER A 702 19.98 24.16 -30.74
C SER A 702 20.52 23.24 -31.83
N GLN A 703 21.53 22.39 -31.55
CA GLN A 703 22.09 21.45 -32.51
C GLN A 703 21.07 20.38 -32.93
N LEU A 704 20.21 19.94 -31.98
CA LEU A 704 19.15 18.99 -32.28
C LEU A 704 18.03 19.63 -33.12
N ALA A 705 17.68 20.89 -32.89
CA ALA A 705 16.69 21.60 -33.70
C ALA A 705 17.16 21.79 -35.15
N GLU A 706 18.46 22.01 -35.39
CA GLU A 706 19.04 22.05 -36.77
C GLU A 706 18.86 20.68 -37.46
N ARG A 707 19.01 19.58 -36.71
CA ARG A 707 18.84 18.23 -37.27
C ARG A 707 17.38 17.85 -37.53
N TYR A 708 16.47 18.38 -36.72
CA TYR A 708 15.03 18.17 -36.82
C TYR A 708 14.25 19.45 -37.06
N PRO A 709 14.30 20.03 -38.29
CA PRO A 709 13.70 21.34 -38.57
C PRO A 709 12.20 21.46 -38.29
N ALA A 710 11.48 20.31 -38.27
CA ALA A 710 10.06 20.24 -37.97
C ALA A 710 9.79 19.89 -36.49
N ALA A 711 10.79 19.91 -35.60
CA ALA A 711 10.60 19.59 -34.20
C ALA A 711 9.81 20.69 -33.46
N THR A 712 8.99 20.29 -32.53
CA THR A 712 8.41 21.20 -31.54
C THR A 712 9.46 21.48 -30.47
N VAL A 713 9.95 22.74 -30.41
CA VAL A 713 10.93 23.15 -29.41
C VAL A 713 10.21 23.92 -28.30
N LEU A 714 10.36 23.46 -27.06
CA LEU A 714 9.82 24.10 -25.85
C LEU A 714 10.99 24.56 -24.97
N ALA A 715 11.20 25.86 -24.87
CA ALA A 715 12.30 26.50 -24.13
C ALA A 715 11.85 27.88 -23.64
N GLU A 716 12.63 28.48 -22.74
CA GLU A 716 12.55 29.91 -22.38
C GLU A 716 11.13 30.38 -22.00
N GLY A 717 10.52 29.76 -21.01
CA GLY A 717 9.16 30.05 -20.55
C GLY A 717 8.07 29.24 -21.22
N ALA A 718 8.36 28.55 -22.34
CA ALA A 718 7.43 27.62 -22.99
C ALA A 718 7.54 26.19 -22.51
N ALA A 719 8.59 25.81 -21.76
CA ALA A 719 8.76 24.50 -21.19
C ALA A 719 7.94 24.34 -19.89
N THR A 720 6.61 24.46 -19.98
CA THR A 720 5.69 24.21 -18.87
C THR A 720 5.17 22.79 -18.88
N ALA A 721 4.80 22.26 -17.72
CA ALA A 721 4.32 20.87 -17.59
C ALA A 721 3.16 20.57 -18.55
N GLU A 722 2.20 21.48 -18.66
CA GLU A 722 1.04 21.28 -19.55
C GLU A 722 1.45 21.26 -21.03
N GLN A 723 2.32 22.16 -21.47
CA GLN A 723 2.77 22.22 -22.88
C GLN A 723 3.65 21.01 -23.21
N VAL A 724 4.54 20.63 -22.30
CA VAL A 724 5.43 19.47 -22.45
C VAL A 724 4.62 18.18 -22.56
N LEU A 725 3.67 17.93 -21.65
CA LEU A 725 2.82 16.72 -21.70
C LEU A 725 1.97 16.68 -22.97
N ARG A 726 1.39 17.82 -23.38
CA ARG A 726 0.59 17.90 -24.62
C ARG A 726 1.44 17.61 -25.87
N ALA A 727 2.67 18.10 -25.92
CA ALA A 727 3.57 17.87 -27.04
C ALA A 727 4.09 16.43 -27.09
N LEU A 728 4.39 15.84 -25.93
CA LEU A 728 4.92 14.49 -25.81
C LEU A 728 3.87 13.42 -26.08
N ASP A 729 2.58 13.66 -25.87
CA ASP A 729 1.52 12.65 -25.98
C ASP A 729 1.51 12.03 -27.38
N GLY A 730 1.96 10.75 -27.48
CA GLY A 730 2.08 10.00 -28.73
C GLY A 730 3.15 10.52 -29.73
N ALA A 731 4.14 11.27 -29.26
CA ALA A 731 5.28 11.67 -30.10
C ALA A 731 6.13 10.46 -30.53
N TRP A 732 6.77 10.56 -31.70
CA TRP A 732 7.74 9.54 -32.14
C TRP A 732 9.02 9.59 -31.32
N LEU A 733 9.49 10.79 -30.97
CA LEU A 733 10.68 11.02 -30.14
C LEU A 733 10.47 12.24 -29.25
N GLY A 734 10.64 12.06 -27.97
CA GLY A 734 10.79 13.13 -26.99
C GLY A 734 12.25 13.24 -26.56
N HIS A 735 12.79 14.44 -26.45
CA HIS A 735 14.07 14.71 -25.83
C HIS A 735 13.91 15.83 -24.79
N ILE A 736 14.30 15.53 -23.54
CA ILE A 736 14.17 16.49 -22.44
C ILE A 736 15.56 16.71 -21.82
N ALA A 737 16.11 17.92 -22.01
CA ALA A 737 17.30 18.41 -21.34
C ALA A 737 16.85 19.26 -20.14
N ALA A 738 16.90 18.71 -18.94
CA ALA A 738 16.43 19.36 -17.72
C ALA A 738 17.19 18.86 -16.49
N HIS A 739 17.22 19.63 -15.41
CA HIS A 739 17.68 19.10 -14.12
C HIS A 739 16.73 18.03 -13.61
N GLY A 740 17.27 16.86 -13.26
CA GLY A 740 16.52 15.74 -12.67
C GLY A 740 16.73 15.67 -11.16
N THR A 741 15.68 15.32 -10.43
CA THR A 741 15.71 15.04 -9.00
C THR A 741 15.05 13.71 -8.72
N PHE A 742 15.82 12.77 -8.15
CA PHE A 742 15.27 11.48 -7.70
C PHE A 742 14.89 11.56 -6.21
N ARG A 743 13.68 11.13 -5.88
CA ARG A 743 13.12 11.10 -4.53
C ARG A 743 13.01 9.63 -4.06
N SER A 744 13.95 9.17 -3.25
CA SER A 744 13.94 7.80 -2.70
C SER A 744 12.84 7.55 -1.67
N ASP A 745 12.41 8.59 -0.97
CA ASP A 745 11.30 8.55 0.00
C ASP A 745 9.93 8.36 -0.69
N ASN A 746 9.75 8.97 -1.86
CA ASN A 746 8.58 8.80 -2.70
C ASN A 746 8.94 8.92 -4.19
N PRO A 747 9.27 7.81 -4.86
CA PRO A 747 9.78 7.82 -6.24
C PRO A 747 8.83 8.43 -7.28
N LEU A 748 7.53 8.49 -6.98
CA LEU A 748 6.55 9.12 -7.89
C LEU A 748 6.57 10.65 -7.85
N PHE A 749 7.25 11.26 -6.86
CA PHE A 749 7.60 12.69 -6.86
C PHE A 749 8.98 12.97 -7.42
N SER A 750 9.71 11.98 -7.93
CA SER A 750 10.88 12.23 -8.75
C SER A 750 10.47 13.07 -9.97
N SER A 751 11.30 14.01 -10.34
CA SER A 751 10.86 15.07 -11.28
C SER A 751 11.97 15.59 -12.17
N LEU A 752 11.54 16.24 -13.26
CA LEU A 752 12.36 17.06 -14.14
C LEU A 752 11.97 18.53 -13.93
N ARG A 753 12.95 19.41 -13.79
CA ARG A 753 12.72 20.84 -13.57
C ARG A 753 12.31 21.53 -14.86
N LEU A 754 11.12 22.10 -14.89
CA LEU A 754 10.58 22.91 -15.99
C LEU A 754 10.41 24.39 -15.57
N ASP A 755 9.96 25.24 -16.50
CA ASP A 755 9.80 26.68 -16.28
C ASP A 755 8.74 27.01 -15.22
N ASP A 756 7.68 26.20 -15.10
CA ASP A 756 6.61 26.33 -14.11
C ASP A 756 6.84 25.52 -12.84
N GLY A 757 7.97 24.77 -12.73
CA GLY A 757 8.35 23.94 -11.60
C GLY A 757 8.59 22.47 -11.96
N PRO A 758 8.54 21.53 -10.99
CA PRO A 758 8.86 20.13 -11.22
C PRO A 758 7.75 19.40 -12.02
N LEU A 759 8.15 18.72 -13.10
CA LEU A 759 7.32 17.74 -13.82
C LEU A 759 7.52 16.38 -13.15
N THR A 760 6.54 15.90 -12.40
CA THR A 760 6.63 14.69 -11.59
C THR A 760 6.24 13.43 -12.38
N VAL A 761 6.50 12.24 -11.80
CA VAL A 761 6.01 10.97 -12.36
C VAL A 761 4.47 10.95 -12.43
N TYR A 762 3.79 11.52 -11.44
CA TYR A 762 2.32 11.67 -11.47
C TYR A 762 1.82 12.48 -12.68
N ASP A 763 2.61 13.47 -13.15
CA ASP A 763 2.27 14.19 -14.36
C ASP A 763 2.43 13.31 -15.60
N PHE A 764 3.50 12.49 -15.68
CA PHE A 764 3.71 11.55 -16.79
C PHE A 764 2.63 10.46 -16.86
N GLU A 765 2.11 9.98 -15.73
CA GLU A 765 0.99 9.01 -15.71
C GLU A 765 -0.32 9.58 -16.32
N ARG A 766 -0.39 10.88 -16.56
CA ARG A 766 -1.51 11.54 -17.25
C ARG A 766 -1.42 11.47 -18.77
N LEU A 767 -0.29 11.10 -19.36
CA LEU A 767 -0.17 10.87 -20.80
C LEU A 767 -1.15 9.77 -21.25
N ARG A 768 -1.75 9.91 -22.42
CA ARG A 768 -2.54 8.85 -23.05
C ARG A 768 -1.64 7.80 -23.64
N HIS A 769 -0.58 8.26 -24.33
CA HIS A 769 0.43 7.44 -24.94
C HIS A 769 1.79 8.09 -24.66
N ALA A 770 2.70 7.35 -24.07
CA ALA A 770 4.07 7.84 -23.94
C ALA A 770 4.67 8.11 -25.33
N PRO A 771 5.72 8.94 -25.44
CA PRO A 771 6.53 8.99 -26.65
C PRO A 771 7.06 7.60 -26.99
N TYR A 772 7.06 7.23 -28.27
CA TYR A 772 7.59 5.94 -28.70
C TYR A 772 9.04 5.74 -28.28
N ARG A 773 9.83 6.83 -28.35
CA ARG A 773 11.18 6.90 -27.76
C ARG A 773 11.31 8.16 -26.92
N LEU A 774 11.99 8.06 -25.78
CA LEU A 774 12.25 9.19 -24.91
C LEU A 774 13.73 9.23 -24.51
N VAL A 775 14.36 10.38 -24.70
CA VAL A 775 15.73 10.66 -24.28
C VAL A 775 15.66 11.67 -23.12
N LEU A 776 16.20 11.29 -21.97
CA LEU A 776 16.27 12.11 -20.78
C LEU A 776 17.72 12.51 -20.54
N SER A 777 18.13 13.65 -21.13
CA SER A 777 19.42 14.29 -20.89
C SER A 777 19.37 15.04 -19.55
N SER A 778 19.27 14.27 -18.45
CA SER A 778 19.07 14.79 -17.10
C SER A 778 19.69 13.86 -16.06
N CYS A 779 20.12 14.44 -14.93
CA CYS A 779 20.73 13.68 -13.86
C CYS A 779 19.76 12.69 -13.23
N GLU A 780 20.21 11.46 -12.97
CA GLU A 780 19.51 10.45 -12.18
C GLU A 780 18.07 10.10 -12.65
N SER A 781 17.72 10.44 -13.90
CA SER A 781 16.38 10.21 -14.47
C SER A 781 16.04 8.71 -14.66
N GLY A 782 17.04 7.87 -14.74
CA GLY A 782 16.90 6.42 -14.82
C GLY A 782 16.83 5.70 -13.47
N LEU A 783 16.91 6.45 -12.35
CA LEU A 783 16.78 5.84 -11.04
C LEU A 783 15.33 5.42 -10.78
N ALA A 784 15.20 4.23 -10.21
CA ALA A 784 13.94 3.70 -9.71
C ALA A 784 14.17 3.07 -8.33
N ASN A 785 13.14 3.05 -7.49
CA ASN A 785 13.21 2.44 -6.18
C ASN A 785 12.61 1.04 -6.24
N PRO A 786 13.35 0.00 -5.82
CA PRO A 786 12.80 -1.34 -5.63
C PRO A 786 11.67 -1.31 -4.61
N VAL A 787 10.52 -1.88 -4.97
CA VAL A 787 9.31 -1.90 -4.14
C VAL A 787 8.70 -3.30 -4.20
N GLY A 788 8.02 -3.70 -3.12
CA GLY A 788 7.37 -5.00 -3.06
C GLY A 788 8.36 -6.16 -3.23
N ALA A 789 8.06 -7.07 -4.14
CA ALA A 789 8.92 -8.19 -4.46
C ALA A 789 9.34 -8.13 -5.94
N ASP A 790 10.45 -7.47 -6.20
CA ASP A 790 11.06 -7.27 -7.53
C ASP A 790 10.26 -6.36 -8.48
N GLU A 791 9.61 -5.32 -7.93
CA GLU A 791 8.96 -4.24 -8.66
C GLU A 791 9.76 -2.94 -8.61
N LEU A 792 9.45 -2.02 -9.52
CA LEU A 792 10.15 -0.75 -9.69
C LEU A 792 9.17 0.42 -9.70
N LEU A 793 9.49 1.47 -8.96
CA LEU A 793 8.83 2.76 -9.05
C LEU A 793 9.83 3.86 -9.41
N GLY A 794 9.51 4.66 -10.42
CA GLY A 794 10.31 5.76 -10.90
C GLY A 794 9.83 6.28 -12.25
N LEU A 795 10.53 7.28 -12.78
CA LEU A 795 10.12 7.94 -14.02
C LEU A 795 10.06 6.98 -15.22
N THR A 796 11.10 6.17 -15.39
CA THR A 796 11.19 5.24 -16.53
C THR A 796 10.19 4.10 -16.45
N SER A 797 9.96 3.56 -15.25
CA SER A 797 9.04 2.44 -15.05
C SER A 797 7.58 2.82 -15.29
N SER A 798 7.17 4.06 -15.04
CA SER A 798 5.79 4.51 -15.28
C SER A 798 5.49 4.78 -16.76
N LEU A 799 6.49 5.04 -17.58
CA LEU A 799 6.32 5.31 -19.02
C LEU A 799 6.18 4.03 -19.87
N VAL A 800 6.75 2.93 -19.40
CA VAL A 800 6.68 1.64 -20.11
C VAL A 800 5.23 1.21 -20.33
N PRO A 801 4.35 1.13 -19.33
CA PRO A 801 2.96 0.74 -19.52
C PRO A 801 2.16 1.68 -20.45
N LEU A 802 2.63 2.92 -20.61
CA LEU A 802 2.00 3.92 -21.47
C LEU A 802 2.43 3.82 -22.96
N GLY A 803 3.29 2.87 -23.31
CA GLY A 803 3.68 2.62 -24.69
C GLY A 803 5.04 3.16 -25.11
N ALA A 804 5.96 3.44 -24.18
CA ALA A 804 7.34 3.75 -24.53
C ALA A 804 8.07 2.46 -24.96
N ALA A 805 8.52 2.41 -26.22
CA ALA A 805 9.31 1.31 -26.74
C ALA A 805 10.77 1.39 -26.30
N GLY A 806 11.29 2.61 -26.11
CA GLY A 806 12.65 2.80 -25.64
C GLY A 806 12.83 4.12 -24.89
N ILE A 807 13.60 4.06 -23.80
CA ILE A 807 13.92 5.22 -22.97
C ILE A 807 15.43 5.24 -22.72
N LEU A 808 16.10 6.36 -23.04
CA LEU A 808 17.48 6.59 -22.61
C LEU A 808 17.46 7.49 -21.37
N ALA A 809 18.08 7.04 -20.29
CA ALA A 809 18.10 7.79 -19.04
C ALA A 809 19.40 7.57 -18.26
N SER A 810 19.80 8.52 -17.43
CA SER A 810 21.02 8.41 -16.64
C SER A 810 20.77 7.78 -15.26
N VAL A 811 21.71 6.94 -14.78
CA VAL A 811 21.66 6.29 -13.46
C VAL A 811 22.58 6.96 -12.42
N VAL A 812 23.32 8.00 -12.83
CA VAL A 812 24.16 8.86 -11.97
C VAL A 812 24.11 10.29 -12.51
N PRO A 813 24.53 11.31 -11.74
CA PRO A 813 24.68 12.66 -12.25
C PRO A 813 25.56 12.72 -13.48
N VAL A 814 25.20 13.54 -14.46
CA VAL A 814 25.85 13.68 -15.76
C VAL A 814 26.61 15.00 -15.80
N ASN A 815 27.70 15.04 -16.54
CA ASN A 815 28.39 16.29 -16.85
C ASN A 815 27.73 16.95 -18.06
N ASP A 816 27.07 18.11 -17.86
CA ASP A 816 26.26 18.76 -18.89
C ASP A 816 27.06 19.08 -20.18
N PRO A 817 28.26 19.66 -20.14
CA PRO A 817 29.05 19.86 -21.34
C PRO A 817 29.44 18.60 -22.10
N ALA A 818 29.74 17.52 -21.39
CA ALA A 818 30.11 16.24 -21.99
C ALA A 818 28.91 15.48 -22.57
N ALA A 819 27.69 15.82 -22.15
CA ALA A 819 26.48 15.23 -22.69
C ALA A 819 26.15 15.72 -24.11
N VAL A 820 26.51 16.96 -24.47
CA VAL A 820 26.19 17.57 -25.78
C VAL A 820 26.67 16.73 -26.96
N PRO A 821 27.98 16.39 -27.09
CA PRO A 821 28.44 15.58 -28.21
C PRO A 821 27.83 14.18 -28.23
N LEU A 822 27.62 13.56 -27.06
CA LEU A 822 26.97 12.26 -26.92
C LEU A 822 25.54 12.30 -27.47
N MET A 823 24.75 13.28 -27.07
CA MET A 823 23.35 13.39 -27.49
C MET A 823 23.25 13.76 -28.97
N THR A 824 24.13 14.63 -29.49
CA THR A 824 24.18 14.95 -30.90
C THR A 824 24.47 13.72 -31.76
N ALA A 825 25.45 12.89 -31.36
CA ALA A 825 25.78 11.64 -32.05
C ALA A 825 24.63 10.62 -31.95
N LEU A 826 24.02 10.45 -30.76
CA LEU A 826 22.85 9.59 -30.54
C LEU A 826 21.72 9.96 -31.50
N HIS A 827 21.34 11.23 -31.57
CA HIS A 827 20.30 11.69 -32.48
C HIS A 827 20.67 11.55 -33.95
N GLY A 828 21.95 11.65 -34.31
CA GLY A 828 22.47 11.30 -35.63
C GLY A 828 22.16 9.86 -36.02
N ASN A 829 22.44 8.95 -35.12
CA ASN A 829 22.23 7.50 -35.32
C ASN A 829 20.72 7.15 -35.32
N LEU A 830 19.92 7.78 -34.47
CA LEU A 830 18.45 7.63 -34.47
C LEU A 830 17.83 8.11 -35.79
N HIS A 831 18.33 9.25 -36.32
CA HIS A 831 17.86 9.79 -37.58
C HIS A 831 18.22 8.87 -38.77
N ALA A 832 19.36 8.19 -38.69
CA ALA A 832 19.80 7.16 -39.65
C ALA A 832 19.02 5.83 -39.52
N GLY A 833 18.07 5.71 -38.59
CA GLY A 833 17.18 4.56 -38.43
C GLY A 833 17.68 3.46 -37.48
N ARG A 834 18.74 3.68 -36.75
CA ARG A 834 19.20 2.74 -35.70
C ARG A 834 18.18 2.58 -34.59
N SER A 835 18.15 1.42 -33.94
CA SER A 835 17.45 1.22 -32.66
C SER A 835 18.05 2.14 -31.58
N LEU A 836 17.35 2.34 -30.47
CA LEU A 836 17.86 3.19 -29.39
C LEU A 836 19.15 2.63 -28.77
N ALA A 837 19.23 1.33 -28.57
CA ALA A 837 20.41 0.66 -28.02
C ALA A 837 21.63 0.72 -28.95
N GLU A 838 21.42 0.49 -30.27
CA GLU A 838 22.49 0.65 -31.27
C GLU A 838 22.97 2.10 -31.36
N ALA A 839 22.01 3.04 -31.48
CA ALA A 839 22.31 4.47 -31.57
C ALA A 839 23.12 4.97 -30.35
N PHE A 840 22.78 4.47 -29.19
CA PHE A 840 23.49 4.80 -27.94
C PHE A 840 24.88 4.13 -27.88
N SER A 841 24.99 2.84 -28.25
CA SER A 841 26.27 2.13 -28.31
C SER A 841 27.26 2.83 -29.21
N ASP A 842 26.83 3.23 -30.42
CA ASP A 842 27.66 3.93 -31.38
C ASP A 842 28.04 5.35 -30.87
N ALA A 843 27.11 6.06 -30.24
CA ALA A 843 27.34 7.42 -29.74
C ALA A 843 28.36 7.47 -28.60
N ARG A 844 28.46 6.43 -27.77
CA ARG A 844 29.42 6.38 -26.65
C ARG A 844 30.87 6.43 -27.08
N THR A 845 31.19 6.04 -28.30
CA THR A 845 32.56 6.03 -28.83
C THR A 845 33.04 7.41 -29.25
N THR A 846 32.15 8.40 -29.33
CA THR A 846 32.50 9.75 -29.83
C THR A 846 33.36 10.58 -28.88
N GLY A 847 33.42 10.25 -27.60
CA GLY A 847 34.17 10.98 -26.57
C GLY A 847 35.69 10.74 -26.56
N GLY A 848 36.20 9.81 -27.34
CA GLY A 848 37.65 9.50 -27.39
C GLY A 848 38.16 9.09 -26.01
N ASP A 849 39.40 9.52 -25.71
CA ASP A 849 40.12 9.18 -24.46
C ASP A 849 39.81 10.14 -23.29
N ASP A 850 38.84 11.09 -23.44
CA ASP A 850 38.51 11.98 -22.36
C ASP A 850 37.75 11.21 -21.22
N PRO A 851 38.34 11.16 -20.02
CA PRO A 851 37.72 10.42 -18.89
C PRO A 851 36.33 10.92 -18.48
N VAL A 852 36.05 12.22 -18.67
CA VAL A 852 34.74 12.81 -18.33
C VAL A 852 33.70 12.42 -19.38
N ALA A 853 34.06 12.48 -20.66
CA ALA A 853 33.20 12.02 -21.75
C ALA A 853 32.90 10.53 -21.66
N HIS A 854 33.93 9.70 -21.37
CA HIS A 854 33.76 8.27 -21.16
C HIS A 854 32.85 7.95 -19.95
N ALA A 855 33.06 8.62 -18.81
CA ALA A 855 32.22 8.47 -17.64
C ALA A 855 30.77 8.90 -17.92
N THR A 856 30.56 9.99 -18.67
CA THR A 856 29.26 10.45 -19.10
C THR A 856 28.55 9.43 -19.97
N GLY A 857 29.25 8.87 -20.97
CA GLY A 857 28.73 7.78 -21.81
C GLY A 857 28.34 6.53 -21.01
N CYS A 858 29.12 6.21 -19.95
CA CYS A 858 28.80 5.08 -19.06
C CYS A 858 27.65 5.37 -18.07
N SER A 859 27.25 6.63 -17.91
CA SER A 859 26.20 7.04 -16.96
C SER A 859 24.78 6.79 -17.47
N PHE A 860 24.61 6.60 -18.77
CA PHE A 860 23.30 6.36 -19.38
C PHE A 860 23.02 4.86 -19.60
N VAL A 861 21.72 4.55 -19.63
CA VAL A 861 21.20 3.22 -19.88
C VAL A 861 20.06 3.31 -20.90
N ALA A 862 20.09 2.45 -21.91
CA ALA A 862 18.98 2.28 -22.84
C ALA A 862 18.00 1.24 -22.28
N LEU A 863 16.78 1.66 -21.98
CA LEU A 863 15.72 0.83 -21.41
C LEU A 863 14.69 0.51 -22.51
N GLY A 864 14.15 -0.72 -22.51
CA GLY A 864 13.15 -1.17 -23.48
C GLY A 864 13.74 -1.97 -24.65
N ALA A 865 13.19 -1.79 -25.87
CA ALA A 865 13.57 -2.55 -27.06
C ALA A 865 14.26 -1.69 -28.13
#